data_5484ec2a3647cb3eeeae03960181c6b5
#
_entry.id   5484ec2a3647cb3eeeae03960181c6b5
#
_cell.length_a   1.000
_cell.length_b   1.000
_cell.length_c   1.000
_cell.angle_alpha   90.00
_cell.angle_beta   90.00
_cell.angle_gamma   90.00
#
_symmetry.space_group_name_H-M   'P 1'
#
loop_
_entity.id
_entity.type
_entity.pdbx_description
1 polymer ?
#
loop_
_entity_poly.entity_id
_entity_poly.type
_entity_poly.pdbx_seq_one_letter_code
_entity_poly.pdbx_strand_id
1 'polypeptide(L)'
;MPGKTFSINVLFGQIQPESLRQNLLGKEKGSIKKQWKMPEETVYSLGTKVVSEEAYLHAARGIPEARLYTEDDLRQRYRYLEDNLYTKRSGGILCLPAEYALEVLRYDNGTPVCRQECLLSWRKQTLALGQDLFTCAGLALRDLHDRCITQEFLWPAVVDTDHIELRRMLSKGVSENHFHLNGSTQMFSLAWSYLMNYPENAGIYFQDEHFQENLNSGLSYGVRDNRLTWRQRIYEAAWIRARLFEILRKEPSGEQKIDLNDFKEFALSSNKKGQIASLVKALRIRYRACFPQRQGQKKCLDYAISNIVEQRQLQSPHRLLSGERQLLYNCFRRAFDGTFEDSTCDLFYLYLLTKLRFREELIQVNGRLGFSNFVRYEKRKGLTWDERTEYWNESYRLSVASGMAVQESGEPRRKCMELRVTPCDDPTALKHKILKADLNILYACEIKPVQDKFGDSLNGLGETAKQEAYLETINNFFYVIHFIKEPIKRLADGGEQPENGRVRPRNNSVRSTVEIQAKAMAVALEKSSYLCSRIRGIDAANHEIGCRPETFATAFRYLRRHAPSVRHSQISMRSRYWPQLGIAYHAGEDCLDLADGLRAIDESIQFLHLERGDRIGHAVALGLAPQLYYTAKKAEVFLPAQDLLDNLVWLLFRSLEWDVEMPESLRLKLLDRARRLLQEIYGSRMEALRLRENAKPLGVEWYYQSWKLRGDDPSLYEDAVVDCSAFEQKLVQISGSKQTKVAQYTCAKIDSSYGWIEQEVDRDSEEIRMRRELRGYLYLYHYDEAVRRAGEQIQPFPITSAYQMLIKRMQQRMMEKIMAKGIAIECNPSSNQLIAIYGDYDKHPIFRFNSYGLPLLCEDERQQLRVSVNTDDQGIFDTSL
;
A
#
# COMPACT_ATOMS: atom_id res chain seq x y z
N MET A 1 22.52 18.94 -9.74
CA MET A 1 21.54 18.09 -9.06
C MET A 1 22.05 16.69 -8.63
N PRO A 2 22.48 15.77 -9.49
CA PRO A 2 22.81 14.38 -9.07
C PRO A 2 23.85 14.27 -7.97
N GLY A 3 24.85 15.15 -7.96
CA GLY A 3 25.90 15.12 -6.95
C GLY A 3 25.44 15.52 -5.55
N LYS A 4 24.51 16.46 -5.43
CA LYS A 4 23.95 16.88 -4.13
C LYS A 4 23.05 15.81 -3.53
N THR A 5 22.16 15.20 -4.34
CA THR A 5 21.26 14.14 -3.88
C THR A 5 21.99 12.94 -3.33
N PHE A 6 23.10 12.54 -3.96
CA PHE A 6 23.95 11.47 -3.46
C PHE A 6 24.51 11.80 -2.07
N SER A 7 25.12 12.98 -1.88
CA SER A 7 25.67 13.39 -0.57
C SER A 7 24.59 13.53 0.50
N ILE A 8 23.40 14.03 0.15
CA ILE A 8 22.24 14.07 1.06
C ILE A 8 21.84 12.66 1.49
N ASN A 9 21.76 11.70 0.56
CA ASN A 9 21.42 10.32 0.87
C ASN A 9 22.48 9.65 1.75
N VAL A 10 23.77 9.96 1.55
CA VAL A 10 24.86 9.51 2.44
C VAL A 10 24.63 10.06 3.86
N LEU A 11 24.52 11.38 4.00
CA LEU A 11 24.56 12.06 5.28
C LEU A 11 23.25 11.92 6.09
N PHE A 12 22.11 11.93 5.43
CA PHE A 12 20.81 11.83 6.08
C PHE A 12 20.19 10.43 5.99
N GLY A 13 20.53 9.67 4.94
CA GLY A 13 20.03 8.32 4.72
C GLY A 13 20.87 7.21 5.32
N GLN A 14 22.18 7.35 5.48
CA GLN A 14 23.05 6.24 5.89
C GLN A 14 23.78 6.45 7.25
N ILE A 15 24.00 7.69 7.67
CA ILE A 15 24.57 7.94 9.00
C ILE A 15 23.62 7.43 10.08
N GLN A 16 24.16 6.62 11.00
CA GLN A 16 23.37 6.04 12.07
C GLN A 16 23.23 7.02 13.26
N PRO A 17 22.01 7.23 13.79
CA PRO A 17 21.78 8.12 14.93
C PRO A 17 22.67 7.77 16.14
N GLU A 18 22.90 6.49 16.37
CA GLU A 18 23.68 6.01 17.52
C GLU A 18 25.14 6.43 17.47
N SER A 19 25.76 6.47 16.28
CA SER A 19 27.14 6.93 16.14
C SER A 19 27.28 8.39 16.57
N LEU A 20 26.36 9.25 16.10
CA LEU A 20 26.32 10.66 16.52
C LEU A 20 26.00 10.81 18.01
N ARG A 21 25.04 10.03 18.52
CA ARG A 21 24.68 10.02 19.94
C ARG A 21 25.87 9.70 20.83
N GLN A 22 26.67 8.69 20.49
CA GLN A 22 27.84 8.32 21.28
C GLN A 22 28.92 9.41 21.26
N ASN A 23 29.08 10.07 20.14
CA ASN A 23 29.97 11.22 20.04
C ASN A 23 29.54 12.34 21.01
N LEU A 24 28.24 12.70 21.01
CA LEU A 24 27.67 13.71 21.90
C LEU A 24 27.79 13.32 23.40
N LEU A 25 27.71 12.05 23.73
CA LEU A 25 27.88 11.58 25.10
C LEU A 25 29.33 11.56 25.58
N GLY A 26 30.31 11.69 24.70
CA GLY A 26 31.73 11.71 25.04
C GLY A 26 32.24 10.39 25.65
N LYS A 27 31.68 9.24 25.24
CA LYS A 27 32.13 7.93 25.74
C LYS A 27 33.53 7.61 25.26
N GLU A 28 34.40 7.22 26.24
CA GLU A 28 35.81 6.90 26.02
C GLU A 28 36.08 5.79 25.00
N LYS A 29 37.21 5.93 24.33
CA LYS A 29 37.73 5.07 23.25
C LYS A 29 37.72 3.55 23.51
N GLY A 30 37.75 3.12 24.79
CA GLY A 30 37.99 1.73 25.15
C GLY A 30 36.78 0.77 25.06
N SER A 31 35.54 1.28 25.22
CA SER A 31 34.34 0.41 25.29
C SER A 31 33.73 0.15 23.91
N ILE A 32 34.07 0.94 22.91
CA ILE A 32 33.50 0.90 21.55
C ILE A 32 34.26 -0.11 20.68
N LYS A 33 35.57 -0.28 20.91
CA LYS A 33 36.46 -1.14 20.11
C LYS A 33 36.06 -2.62 19.98
N LYS A 34 35.38 -3.19 20.96
CA LYS A 34 35.09 -4.63 20.96
C LYS A 34 33.81 -5.07 20.22
N GLN A 35 32.90 -4.17 19.86
CA GLN A 35 31.59 -4.53 19.29
C GLN A 35 31.37 -4.10 17.83
N TRP A 36 32.18 -3.20 17.27
CA TRP A 36 32.01 -2.68 15.93
C TRP A 36 33.26 -2.97 15.10
N LYS A 37 33.11 -3.59 13.94
CA LYS A 37 34.19 -3.73 12.94
C LYS A 37 34.42 -2.43 12.17
N MET A 38 34.24 -1.27 12.79
CA MET A 38 34.52 0.02 12.17
C MET A 38 35.95 0.50 12.51
N PRO A 39 36.66 1.17 11.58
CA PRO A 39 37.94 1.77 11.86
C PRO A 39 37.88 2.77 13.02
N GLU A 40 38.93 2.83 13.85
CA GLU A 40 38.96 3.60 15.10
C GLU A 40 38.69 5.10 14.93
N GLU A 41 39.01 5.67 13.79
CA GLU A 41 38.96 7.11 13.49
C GLU A 41 37.54 7.60 13.11
N THR A 42 36.66 6.72 12.66
CA THR A 42 35.34 7.06 12.15
C THR A 42 34.34 7.54 13.21
N VAL A 43 34.62 7.30 14.49
CA VAL A 43 33.65 7.55 15.58
C VAL A 43 33.75 8.97 16.14
N TYR A 44 34.82 9.70 15.90
CA TYR A 44 35.19 10.91 16.63
C TYR A 44 34.85 12.24 15.94
N SER A 45 34.37 12.22 14.70
CA SER A 45 34.10 13.44 13.95
C SER A 45 32.79 13.33 13.16
N LEU A 46 31.72 13.07 13.89
CA LEU A 46 30.34 13.06 13.35
C LEU A 46 29.56 14.21 13.96
N GLY A 47 29.19 15.16 13.15
CA GLY A 47 28.39 16.31 13.52
C GLY A 47 28.03 17.15 12.30
N THR A 48 27.39 18.26 12.52
CA THR A 48 26.98 19.16 11.42
C THR A 48 28.17 19.91 10.80
N LYS A 49 29.23 20.13 11.54
CA LYS A 49 30.44 20.83 11.07
C LYS A 49 31.50 19.87 10.54
N VAL A 50 31.58 18.67 11.05
CA VAL A 50 32.59 17.69 10.64
C VAL A 50 32.02 16.29 10.65
N VAL A 51 31.85 15.70 9.46
CA VAL A 51 31.74 14.27 9.25
C VAL A 51 33.09 13.82 8.68
N SER A 52 33.81 12.89 9.30
CA SER A 52 35.11 12.47 8.79
C SER A 52 35.02 11.81 7.43
N GLU A 53 36.15 11.83 6.68
CA GLU A 53 36.22 11.17 5.36
C GLU A 53 35.87 9.69 5.45
N GLU A 54 36.41 8.97 6.44
CA GLU A 54 36.14 7.55 6.65
C GLU A 54 34.67 7.27 6.94
N ALA A 55 34.03 8.09 7.77
CA ALA A 55 32.61 7.98 8.07
C ALA A 55 31.74 8.21 6.83
N TYR A 56 32.10 9.19 6.01
CA TYR A 56 31.42 9.47 4.75
C TYR A 56 31.58 8.31 3.76
N LEU A 57 32.81 7.82 3.56
CA LEU A 57 33.08 6.68 2.67
C LEU A 57 32.37 5.41 3.12
N HIS A 58 32.35 5.16 4.44
CA HIS A 58 31.63 4.02 5.00
C HIS A 58 30.13 4.13 4.76
N ALA A 59 29.52 5.26 5.05
CA ALA A 59 28.11 5.52 4.83
C ALA A 59 27.75 5.45 3.33
N ALA A 60 28.60 5.96 2.45
CA ALA A 60 28.41 5.93 1.00
C ALA A 60 28.26 4.49 0.46
N ARG A 61 29.00 3.52 1.02
CA ARG A 61 28.92 2.11 0.62
C ARG A 61 27.51 1.50 0.84
N GLY A 62 26.70 2.09 1.70
CA GLY A 62 25.30 1.69 1.93
C GLY A 62 24.34 2.09 0.79
N ILE A 63 24.77 2.93 -0.13
CA ILE A 63 23.93 3.41 -1.24
C ILE A 63 24.20 2.56 -2.48
N PRO A 64 23.16 1.96 -3.13
CA PRO A 64 23.36 1.13 -4.33
C PRO A 64 24.11 1.85 -5.47
N GLU A 65 23.84 3.13 -5.66
CA GLU A 65 24.47 3.98 -6.68
C GLU A 65 25.98 4.19 -6.43
N ALA A 66 26.45 3.97 -5.20
CA ALA A 66 27.87 4.08 -4.89
C ALA A 66 28.74 3.08 -5.69
N ARG A 67 28.15 1.99 -6.19
CA ARG A 67 28.83 1.04 -7.09
C ARG A 67 29.27 1.65 -8.42
N LEU A 68 28.72 2.80 -8.78
CA LEU A 68 29.07 3.56 -9.98
C LEU A 68 30.23 4.53 -9.78
N TYR A 69 30.72 4.67 -8.54
CA TYR A 69 31.79 5.57 -8.17
C TYR A 69 33.02 4.81 -7.66
N THR A 70 34.19 5.27 -8.06
CA THR A 70 35.45 4.82 -7.46
C THR A 70 35.59 5.41 -6.06
N GLU A 71 36.49 4.85 -5.23
CA GLU A 71 36.76 5.42 -3.91
C GLU A 71 37.33 6.83 -4.01
N ASP A 72 38.14 7.11 -5.06
CA ASP A 72 38.66 8.44 -5.30
C ASP A 72 37.59 9.46 -5.70
N ASP A 73 36.59 9.05 -6.48
CA ASP A 73 35.40 9.89 -6.76
C ASP A 73 34.68 10.28 -5.46
N LEU A 74 34.50 9.33 -4.56
CA LEU A 74 33.86 9.57 -3.26
C LEU A 74 34.67 10.47 -2.37
N ARG A 75 36.03 10.32 -2.38
CA ARG A 75 36.96 11.24 -1.68
C ARG A 75 36.92 12.66 -2.23
N GLN A 76 36.84 12.81 -3.55
CA GLN A 76 36.74 14.16 -4.15
C GLN A 76 35.39 14.82 -3.78
N ARG A 77 34.32 14.04 -3.71
CA ARG A 77 33.01 14.53 -3.21
C ARG A 77 33.09 14.96 -1.76
N TYR A 78 33.75 14.17 -0.92
CA TYR A 78 33.96 14.54 0.49
C TYR A 78 34.76 15.87 0.62
N ARG A 79 35.86 16.00 -0.10
CA ARG A 79 36.66 17.25 -0.10
C ARG A 79 35.84 18.45 -0.54
N TYR A 80 34.97 18.27 -1.54
CA TYR A 80 34.05 19.35 -1.92
C TYR A 80 33.10 19.76 -0.77
N LEU A 81 32.60 18.81 0.01
CA LEU A 81 31.78 19.11 1.19
C LEU A 81 32.60 19.82 2.25
N GLU A 82 33.84 19.40 2.50
CA GLU A 82 34.75 20.00 3.46
C GLU A 82 35.06 21.46 3.09
N ASP A 83 35.44 21.70 1.86
CA ASP A 83 35.81 23.01 1.36
C ASP A 83 34.67 24.02 1.29
N ASN A 84 33.44 23.55 1.08
CA ASN A 84 32.33 24.44 0.79
C ASN A 84 31.28 24.53 1.90
N LEU A 85 31.19 23.53 2.77
CA LEU A 85 30.15 23.48 3.80
C LEU A 85 30.70 23.56 5.23
N TYR A 86 31.66 22.68 5.58
CA TYR A 86 32.08 22.55 6.98
C TYR A 86 32.76 23.79 7.52
N THR A 87 33.52 24.46 6.69
CA THR A 87 34.36 25.62 7.11
C THR A 87 33.75 26.98 6.77
N LYS A 88 32.85 27.04 5.80
CA LYS A 88 32.39 28.31 5.22
C LYS A 88 30.96 28.71 5.59
N ARG A 89 30.15 27.79 6.11
CA ARG A 89 28.71 28.07 6.36
C ARG A 89 28.26 27.72 7.76
N SER A 90 27.47 28.62 8.35
CA SER A 90 26.67 28.27 9.53
C SER A 90 25.75 27.11 9.20
N GLY A 91 25.52 26.20 10.14
CA GLY A 91 24.69 25.01 9.94
C GLY A 91 25.35 23.83 9.21
N GLY A 92 26.55 24.03 8.58
CA GLY A 92 27.30 22.92 7.96
C GLY A 92 26.48 22.10 6.98
N ILE A 93 26.41 20.75 7.18
CA ILE A 93 25.69 19.82 6.30
C ILE A 93 24.18 20.05 6.25
N LEU A 94 23.60 20.73 7.23
CA LEU A 94 22.17 21.08 7.23
C LEU A 94 21.80 22.01 6.04
N CYS A 95 22.79 22.68 5.43
CA CYS A 95 22.56 23.50 4.24
C CYS A 95 22.23 22.68 2.98
N LEU A 96 22.67 21.41 2.90
CA LEU A 96 22.47 20.57 1.71
C LEU A 96 21.00 20.34 1.34
N PRO A 97 20.10 19.93 2.26
CA PRO A 97 18.68 19.82 1.97
C PRO A 97 18.07 21.15 1.52
N ALA A 98 18.50 22.27 2.11
CA ALA A 98 18.01 23.59 1.74
C ALA A 98 18.42 23.99 0.32
N GLU A 99 19.69 23.81 -0.04
CA GLU A 99 20.18 24.09 -1.38
C GLU A 99 19.51 23.25 -2.46
N TYR A 100 19.33 21.95 -2.17
CA TYR A 100 18.55 21.08 -3.08
C TYR A 100 17.12 21.58 -3.24
N ALA A 101 16.47 21.92 -2.13
CA ALA A 101 15.10 22.43 -2.16
C ALA A 101 14.97 23.72 -3.00
N LEU A 102 15.89 24.65 -2.90
CA LEU A 102 15.89 25.88 -3.71
C LEU A 102 16.11 25.62 -5.21
N GLU A 103 16.77 24.53 -5.58
CA GLU A 103 16.92 24.13 -6.99
C GLU A 103 15.63 23.52 -7.54
N VAL A 104 14.89 22.74 -6.75
CA VAL A 104 13.76 21.93 -7.23
C VAL A 104 12.37 22.51 -6.89
N LEU A 105 12.32 23.39 -5.89
CA LEU A 105 11.09 24.06 -5.47
C LEU A 105 11.10 25.53 -5.84
N ARG A 106 9.91 26.07 -6.02
CA ARG A 106 9.61 27.48 -5.87
C ARG A 106 8.62 27.65 -4.71
N TYR A 107 8.49 28.86 -4.22
CA TYR A 107 7.62 29.15 -3.09
C TYR A 107 6.64 30.23 -3.48
N ASP A 108 5.38 29.87 -3.60
CA ASP A 108 4.27 30.79 -3.91
C ASP A 108 3.64 31.23 -2.58
N ASN A 109 3.86 32.47 -2.17
CA ASN A 109 3.41 33.01 -0.87
C ASN A 109 3.77 32.12 0.35
N GLY A 110 4.98 31.56 0.36
CA GLY A 110 5.43 30.67 1.44
C GLY A 110 5.06 29.19 1.25
N THR A 111 4.18 28.87 0.31
CA THR A 111 3.82 27.50 -0.02
C THR A 111 4.81 26.90 -1.01
N PRO A 112 5.44 25.74 -0.69
CA PRO A 112 6.36 25.10 -1.62
C PRO A 112 5.60 24.47 -2.79
N VAL A 113 6.17 24.60 -3.99
CA VAL A 113 5.64 24.04 -5.25
C VAL A 113 6.81 23.42 -6.02
N CYS A 114 6.69 22.18 -6.45
CA CYS A 114 7.74 21.48 -7.19
C CYS A 114 7.78 21.94 -8.65
N ARG A 115 8.97 22.24 -9.16
CA ARG A 115 9.19 22.53 -10.59
C ARG A 115 8.92 21.29 -11.43
N GLN A 116 8.20 21.46 -12.54
CA GLN A 116 7.79 20.33 -13.39
C GLN A 116 8.96 19.48 -13.89
N GLU A 117 10.06 20.11 -14.26
CA GLU A 117 11.28 19.43 -14.74
C GLU A 117 11.99 18.63 -13.65
N CYS A 118 11.65 18.86 -12.38
CA CYS A 118 12.25 18.22 -11.22
C CYS A 118 11.39 17.15 -10.57
N LEU A 119 10.17 16.89 -11.07
CA LEU A 119 9.18 16.02 -10.42
C LEU A 119 9.71 14.63 -10.06
N LEU A 120 10.39 13.95 -11.00
CA LEU A 120 10.94 12.61 -10.74
C LEU A 120 12.06 12.63 -9.69
N SER A 121 12.97 13.62 -9.78
CA SER A 121 14.04 13.79 -8.81
C SER A 121 13.47 14.12 -7.42
N TRP A 122 12.48 15.02 -7.36
CA TRP A 122 11.75 15.35 -6.14
C TRP A 122 11.09 14.12 -5.53
N ARG A 123 10.34 13.36 -6.33
CA ARG A 123 9.66 12.14 -5.87
C ARG A 123 10.64 11.12 -5.29
N LYS A 124 11.75 10.83 -5.98
CA LYS A 124 12.78 9.91 -5.49
C LYS A 124 13.35 10.36 -4.15
N GLN A 125 13.69 11.63 -4.03
CA GLN A 125 14.32 12.18 -2.85
C GLN A 125 13.37 12.26 -1.65
N THR A 126 12.10 12.65 -1.89
CA THR A 126 11.11 12.74 -0.83
C THR A 126 10.59 11.37 -0.37
N LEU A 127 10.54 10.38 -1.27
CA LEU A 127 10.27 9.00 -0.86
C LEU A 127 11.36 8.49 0.07
N ALA A 128 12.64 8.77 -0.24
CA ALA A 128 13.76 8.33 0.60
C ALA A 128 13.77 9.03 1.97
N LEU A 129 13.64 10.35 2.02
CA LEU A 129 13.94 11.15 3.22
C LEU A 129 12.74 11.98 3.75
N GLY A 130 11.58 11.91 3.09
CA GLY A 130 10.43 12.75 3.44
C GLY A 130 10.55 14.20 2.96
N GLN A 131 9.42 14.80 2.59
CA GLN A 131 9.45 16.13 1.98
C GLN A 131 9.69 17.27 2.98
N ASP A 132 9.24 17.12 4.25
CA ASP A 132 9.36 18.20 5.25
C ASP A 132 10.81 18.56 5.57
N LEU A 133 11.76 17.62 5.41
CA LEU A 133 13.20 17.90 5.50
C LEU A 133 13.62 19.00 4.51
N PHE A 134 13.16 18.87 3.27
CA PHE A 134 13.53 19.77 2.17
C PHE A 134 12.73 21.06 2.17
N THR A 135 11.39 20.95 2.30
CA THR A 135 10.50 22.12 2.25
C THR A 135 10.82 23.12 3.37
N CYS A 136 11.02 22.63 4.60
CA CYS A 136 11.30 23.48 5.74
C CYS A 136 12.72 24.07 5.68
N ALA A 137 13.72 23.28 5.26
CA ALA A 137 15.09 23.78 5.11
C ALA A 137 15.20 24.83 3.99
N GLY A 138 14.62 24.56 2.81
CA GLY A 138 14.63 25.51 1.69
C GLY A 138 13.88 26.80 2.00
N LEU A 139 12.72 26.70 2.66
CA LEU A 139 11.96 27.87 3.10
C LEU A 139 12.76 28.72 4.09
N ALA A 140 13.42 28.08 5.06
CA ALA A 140 14.24 28.77 6.04
C ALA A 140 15.43 29.50 5.40
N LEU A 141 16.12 28.89 4.43
CA LEU A 141 17.25 29.51 3.74
C LEU A 141 16.79 30.66 2.83
N ARG A 142 15.69 30.49 2.09
CA ARG A 142 15.09 31.56 1.29
C ARG A 142 14.70 32.75 2.15
N ASP A 143 13.99 32.51 3.25
CA ASP A 143 13.50 33.59 4.11
C ASP A 143 14.63 34.37 4.78
N LEU A 144 15.77 33.73 5.05
CA LEU A 144 16.98 34.44 5.48
C LEU A 144 17.53 35.34 4.39
N HIS A 145 17.60 34.84 3.16
CA HIS A 145 18.04 35.62 2.02
C HIS A 145 17.12 36.83 1.75
N ASP A 146 15.82 36.58 1.74
CA ASP A 146 14.80 37.58 1.44
C ASP A 146 14.44 38.48 2.64
N ARG A 147 15.06 38.25 3.80
CA ARG A 147 14.80 38.92 5.07
C ARG A 147 13.32 38.92 5.49
N CYS A 148 12.66 37.80 5.25
CA CYS A 148 11.27 37.59 5.65
C CYS A 148 11.12 36.43 6.65
N ILE A 149 9.93 36.23 7.16
CA ILE A 149 9.60 35.16 8.10
C ILE A 149 8.27 34.57 7.68
N THR A 150 8.26 33.28 7.32
CA THR A 150 7.03 32.52 7.05
C THR A 150 6.32 32.22 8.36
N GLN A 151 5.01 32.50 8.41
CA GLN A 151 4.13 32.27 9.55
C GLN A 151 3.21 31.05 9.35
N GLU A 152 2.94 30.64 8.10
CA GLU A 152 1.99 29.61 7.75
C GLU A 152 2.67 28.35 7.22
N PHE A 153 2.25 27.17 7.73
CA PHE A 153 2.86 25.87 7.41
C PHE A 153 1.81 24.84 7.00
N LEU A 154 0.77 25.32 6.28
CA LEU A 154 -0.46 24.56 5.98
C LEU A 154 -0.47 23.89 4.60
N TRP A 155 0.64 23.84 3.87
CA TRP A 155 0.67 23.18 2.57
C TRP A 155 0.32 21.69 2.65
N PRO A 156 -0.17 21.08 1.55
CA PRO A 156 -0.59 19.68 1.50
C PRO A 156 0.50 18.68 1.99
N ALA A 157 0.07 17.51 2.40
CA ALA A 157 0.99 16.43 2.83
C ALA A 157 1.95 16.02 1.72
N VAL A 158 1.55 16.13 0.46
CA VAL A 158 2.41 16.03 -0.72
C VAL A 158 2.39 17.36 -1.48
N VAL A 159 3.59 17.88 -1.76
CA VAL A 159 3.78 19.17 -2.42
C VAL A 159 3.27 19.14 -3.85
N ASP A 160 2.49 20.16 -4.24
CA ASP A 160 1.99 20.36 -5.59
C ASP A 160 3.12 20.63 -6.61
N THR A 161 2.81 20.53 -7.88
CA THR A 161 3.70 20.91 -8.99
C THR A 161 3.27 22.19 -9.68
N ASP A 162 4.19 22.88 -10.35
CA ASP A 162 3.89 24.02 -11.22
C ASP A 162 3.54 23.63 -12.66
N HIS A 163 3.42 22.34 -12.98
CA HIS A 163 3.03 21.87 -14.30
C HIS A 163 1.63 22.39 -14.67
N ILE A 164 1.56 23.36 -15.58
CA ILE A 164 0.33 24.12 -15.91
C ILE A 164 -0.81 23.19 -16.35
N GLU A 165 -0.55 22.25 -17.25
CA GLU A 165 -1.59 21.35 -17.76
C GLU A 165 -2.09 20.39 -16.69
N LEU A 166 -1.20 19.88 -15.84
CA LEU A 166 -1.59 19.02 -14.72
C LEU A 166 -2.46 19.79 -13.73
N ARG A 167 -2.05 21.00 -13.36
CA ARG A 167 -2.88 21.87 -12.49
C ARG A 167 -4.24 22.18 -13.10
N ARG A 168 -4.28 22.43 -14.42
CA ARG A 168 -5.53 22.64 -15.16
C ARG A 168 -6.43 21.42 -15.17
N MET A 169 -5.86 20.22 -15.32
CA MET A 169 -6.61 18.98 -15.21
C MET A 169 -7.15 18.78 -13.78
N LEU A 170 -6.31 18.93 -12.77
CA LEU A 170 -6.69 18.80 -11.36
C LEU A 170 -7.76 19.83 -10.95
N SER A 171 -7.70 21.07 -11.47
CA SER A 171 -8.71 22.10 -11.17
C SER A 171 -10.10 21.78 -11.69
N LYS A 172 -10.22 20.96 -12.74
CA LYS A 172 -11.50 20.46 -13.26
C LYS A 172 -12.14 19.39 -12.36
N GLY A 173 -11.40 18.90 -11.40
CA GLY A 173 -11.75 17.83 -10.51
C GLY A 173 -11.45 16.46 -11.12
N VAL A 174 -10.91 15.58 -10.29
CA VAL A 174 -10.50 14.21 -10.61
C VAL A 174 -11.23 13.21 -9.73
N SER A 175 -11.18 11.95 -10.08
CA SER A 175 -11.75 10.85 -9.30
C SER A 175 -10.64 9.89 -8.87
N GLU A 176 -10.77 9.35 -7.66
CA GLU A 176 -9.91 8.32 -7.08
C GLU A 176 -10.70 7.02 -6.98
N ASN A 177 -10.27 5.97 -7.69
CA ASN A 177 -11.02 4.71 -7.76
C ASN A 177 -10.39 3.59 -6.91
N HIS A 178 -9.21 3.83 -6.34
CA HIS A 178 -8.46 2.79 -5.66
C HIS A 178 -7.71 3.35 -4.45
N PHE A 179 -8.46 3.62 -3.40
CA PHE A 179 -7.96 4.19 -2.17
C PHE A 179 -8.22 3.27 -0.99
N HIS A 180 -7.17 2.66 -0.46
CA HIS A 180 -7.25 1.81 0.72
C HIS A 180 -7.30 2.67 1.97
N LEU A 181 -8.47 2.74 2.59
CA LEU A 181 -8.70 3.64 3.71
C LEU A 181 -7.79 3.33 4.92
N ASN A 182 -7.64 2.07 5.27
CA ASN A 182 -6.77 1.67 6.39
C ASN A 182 -5.29 1.91 6.10
N GLY A 183 -4.80 1.56 4.92
CA GLY A 183 -3.40 1.77 4.51
C GLY A 183 -3.03 3.24 4.33
N SER A 184 -4.03 4.10 4.14
CA SER A 184 -3.84 5.53 3.97
C SER A 184 -3.96 6.33 5.27
N THR A 185 -4.62 5.81 6.32
CA THR A 185 -4.97 6.58 7.53
C THR A 185 -3.82 6.84 8.48
N GLN A 186 -2.79 6.03 8.48
CA GLN A 186 -1.70 6.16 9.47
C GLN A 186 -0.45 6.78 8.84
N MET A 187 -0.54 8.05 8.52
CA MET A 187 0.61 8.78 7.98
C MET A 187 1.76 8.84 8.99
N PHE A 188 2.99 8.61 8.52
CA PHE A 188 4.20 8.69 9.32
C PHE A 188 4.29 10.00 10.13
N SER A 189 3.99 11.13 9.50
CA SER A 189 4.09 12.45 10.13
C SER A 189 3.21 12.59 11.37
N LEU A 190 2.04 11.97 11.36
CA LEU A 190 1.14 11.95 12.52
C LEU A 190 1.58 10.97 13.60
N ALA A 191 2.09 9.79 13.21
CA ALA A 191 2.67 8.84 14.16
C ALA A 191 3.86 9.47 14.89
N TRP A 192 4.72 10.18 14.17
CA TRP A 192 5.82 10.93 14.76
C TRP A 192 5.33 12.02 15.73
N SER A 193 4.41 12.87 15.28
CA SER A 193 3.81 13.92 16.13
C SER A 193 3.16 13.35 17.40
N TYR A 194 2.43 12.24 17.27
CA TYR A 194 1.86 11.54 18.42
C TYR A 194 2.92 11.11 19.43
N LEU A 195 3.97 10.42 18.99
CA LEU A 195 5.03 9.95 19.88
C LEU A 195 5.82 11.10 20.52
N MET A 196 5.96 12.22 19.83
CA MET A 196 6.60 13.42 20.38
C MET A 196 5.75 14.13 21.43
N ASN A 197 4.43 13.99 21.39
CA ASN A 197 3.50 14.58 22.35
C ASN A 197 3.06 13.63 23.47
N TYR A 198 3.17 12.31 23.25
CA TYR A 198 2.81 11.24 24.18
C TYR A 198 3.92 10.17 24.25
N PRO A 199 5.16 10.56 24.58
CA PRO A 199 6.28 9.61 24.58
C PRO A 199 6.09 8.45 25.55
N GLU A 200 5.31 8.63 26.61
CA GLU A 200 4.96 7.58 27.56
C GLU A 200 4.26 6.37 26.91
N ASN A 201 3.60 6.57 25.78
CA ASN A 201 2.90 5.53 25.04
C ASN A 201 3.83 4.75 24.09
N ALA A 202 5.08 5.18 23.92
CA ALA A 202 6.07 4.45 23.12
C ALA A 202 6.24 2.99 23.57
N GLY A 203 5.99 2.70 24.85
CA GLY A 203 6.05 1.35 25.38
C GLY A 203 4.98 0.40 24.82
N ILE A 204 3.80 0.91 24.56
CA ILE A 204 2.70 0.16 23.96
C ILE A 204 2.97 -0.04 22.47
N TYR A 205 3.44 1.00 21.81
CA TYR A 205 3.74 1.04 20.39
C TYR A 205 4.79 0.01 19.96
N PHE A 206 5.83 -0.23 20.76
CA PHE A 206 6.97 -1.09 20.42
C PHE A 206 7.00 -2.43 21.17
N GLN A 207 5.88 -2.90 21.69
CA GLN A 207 5.79 -4.20 22.35
C GLN A 207 5.65 -5.36 21.38
N ASP A 208 5.23 -5.08 20.15
CA ASP A 208 4.94 -6.10 19.15
C ASP A 208 6.20 -6.67 18.49
N GLU A 209 6.19 -7.97 18.22
CA GLU A 209 7.24 -8.72 17.53
C GLU A 209 7.61 -8.11 16.16
N HIS A 210 6.67 -7.48 15.48
CA HIS A 210 6.89 -6.86 14.17
C HIS A 210 7.88 -5.69 14.20
N PHE A 211 8.06 -5.01 15.34
CA PHE A 211 9.09 -3.98 15.50
C PHE A 211 10.45 -4.52 15.95
N GLN A 212 10.56 -5.80 16.25
CA GLN A 212 11.84 -6.43 16.57
C GLN A 212 12.65 -6.74 15.30
N GLU A 213 11.99 -6.89 14.14
CA GLU A 213 12.63 -7.03 12.85
C GLU A 213 13.03 -5.66 12.29
N ASN A 214 14.30 -5.48 11.96
CA ASN A 214 14.75 -4.33 11.17
C ASN A 214 14.42 -4.58 9.69
N LEU A 215 13.41 -3.89 9.14
CA LEU A 215 13.01 -4.05 7.73
C LEU A 215 14.08 -3.54 6.75
N ASN A 216 14.93 -2.64 7.21
CA ASN A 216 16.01 -2.05 6.41
C ASN A 216 17.38 -2.71 6.61
N SER A 217 17.45 -3.85 7.32
CA SER A 217 18.71 -4.57 7.56
C SER A 217 19.48 -4.99 6.30
N GLY A 218 18.92 -4.80 5.13
CA GLY A 218 19.57 -5.02 3.84
C GLY A 218 20.18 -3.78 3.19
N LEU A 219 19.85 -2.57 3.67
CA LEU A 219 20.42 -1.30 3.17
C LEU A 219 21.55 -0.80 4.06
N SER A 220 21.46 -1.00 5.35
CA SER A 220 22.56 -0.74 6.27
C SER A 220 23.38 -2.02 6.41
N TYR A 221 24.60 -2.01 5.93
CA TYR A 221 25.55 -3.09 6.10
C TYR A 221 25.68 -3.47 7.59
N GLY A 222 24.89 -4.45 8.00
CA GLY A 222 25.15 -5.37 9.10
C GLY A 222 25.31 -4.78 10.52
N VAL A 223 25.06 -3.50 10.74
CA VAL A 223 25.16 -2.96 12.08
C VAL A 223 23.79 -2.91 12.72
N ARG A 224 23.38 -4.03 13.31
CA ARG A 224 22.28 -4.03 14.29
C ARG A 224 22.74 -3.17 15.47
N ASP A 225 22.25 -1.95 15.56
CA ASP A 225 22.43 -1.15 16.75
C ASP A 225 21.45 -1.60 17.82
N ASN A 226 21.82 -2.66 18.51
CA ASN A 226 21.02 -3.26 19.58
C ASN A 226 21.18 -2.51 20.93
N ARG A 227 21.88 -1.37 21.00
CA ARG A 227 22.17 -0.69 22.27
C ARG A 227 21.01 0.12 22.79
N LEU A 228 20.18 0.68 21.91
CA LEU A 228 18.98 1.40 22.28
C LEU A 228 17.76 0.77 21.62
N THR A 229 16.75 0.52 22.42
CA THR A 229 15.42 0.15 21.92
C THR A 229 14.77 1.35 21.21
N TRP A 230 13.83 1.12 20.30
CA TRP A 230 13.03 2.19 19.69
C TRP A 230 12.36 3.07 20.75
N ARG A 231 11.89 2.50 21.84
CA ARG A 231 11.34 3.24 22.99
C ARG A 231 12.31 4.28 23.51
N GLN A 232 13.58 3.90 23.73
CA GLN A 232 14.60 4.82 24.23
C GLN A 232 14.95 5.91 23.22
N ARG A 233 15.01 5.59 21.94
CA ARG A 233 15.24 6.56 20.86
C ARG A 233 14.10 7.58 20.77
N ILE A 234 12.85 7.13 20.92
CA ILE A 234 11.69 8.04 20.94
C ILE A 234 11.73 8.97 22.16
N TYR A 235 12.11 8.46 23.35
CA TYR A 235 12.27 9.32 24.52
C TYR A 235 13.32 10.39 24.29
N GLU A 236 14.44 10.06 23.71
CA GLU A 236 15.51 11.01 23.40
C GLU A 236 15.09 12.03 22.34
N ALA A 237 14.46 11.58 21.27
CA ALA A 237 13.93 12.47 20.25
C ALA A 237 12.88 13.44 20.80
N ALA A 238 11.97 12.95 21.65
CA ALA A 238 10.97 13.79 22.29
C ALA A 238 11.60 14.82 23.25
N TRP A 239 12.65 14.44 23.99
CA TRP A 239 13.39 15.35 24.84
C TRP A 239 14.09 16.44 24.02
N ILE A 240 14.83 16.06 22.97
CA ILE A 240 15.50 17.01 22.08
C ILE A 240 14.47 17.98 21.47
N ARG A 241 13.37 17.45 20.94
CA ARG A 241 12.29 18.28 20.38
C ARG A 241 11.72 19.28 21.37
N ALA A 242 11.50 18.85 22.61
CA ALA A 242 10.98 19.71 23.68
C ALA A 242 11.97 20.82 24.02
N ARG A 243 13.26 20.52 24.13
CA ARG A 243 14.30 21.49 24.43
C ARG A 243 14.52 22.47 23.27
N LEU A 244 14.56 22.00 22.04
CA LEU A 244 14.59 22.87 20.85
C LEU A 244 13.39 23.82 20.84
N PHE A 245 12.19 23.31 21.10
CA PHE A 245 11.00 24.15 21.17
C PHE A 245 11.08 25.21 22.26
N GLU A 246 11.58 24.89 23.46
CA GLU A 246 11.77 25.86 24.55
C GLU A 246 12.76 26.97 24.18
N ILE A 247 13.88 26.63 23.53
CA ILE A 247 14.89 27.61 23.07
C ILE A 247 14.28 28.54 22.00
N LEU A 248 13.58 28.01 21.03
CA LEU A 248 12.98 28.78 19.96
C LEU A 248 11.91 29.78 20.47
N ARG A 249 11.37 29.58 21.65
CA ARG A 249 10.35 30.44 22.28
C ARG A 249 10.94 31.54 23.16
N LYS A 250 12.21 31.47 23.49
CA LYS A 250 12.91 32.55 24.20
C LYS A 250 13.21 33.68 23.23
N GLU A 251 13.24 34.93 23.75
CA GLU A 251 13.62 36.07 22.93
C GLU A 251 15.06 35.93 22.41
N PRO A 252 15.39 36.43 21.21
CA PRO A 252 16.68 36.22 20.57
C PRO A 252 17.78 37.11 21.18
N SER A 253 18.05 37.01 22.47
CA SER A 253 19.14 37.70 23.15
C SER A 253 20.24 36.69 23.48
N GLY A 254 21.21 36.55 22.57
CA GLY A 254 22.39 35.72 22.74
C GLY A 254 22.35 34.37 21.99
N GLU A 255 23.46 33.63 22.09
CA GLU A 255 23.55 32.28 21.54
C GLU A 255 22.53 31.33 22.18
N GLN A 256 21.78 30.62 21.33
CA GLN A 256 20.74 29.68 21.79
C GLN A 256 21.33 28.27 21.80
N LYS A 257 21.41 27.67 22.97
CA LYS A 257 22.00 26.36 23.15
C LYS A 257 21.21 25.43 24.06
N ILE A 258 21.34 24.16 23.80
CA ILE A 258 21.00 23.10 24.73
C ILE A 258 22.27 22.73 25.48
N ASP A 259 22.26 22.73 26.81
CA ASP A 259 23.38 22.24 27.58
C ASP A 259 23.57 20.73 27.30
N LEU A 260 24.73 20.36 26.78
CA LEU A 260 25.06 18.95 26.53
C LEU A 260 25.12 18.13 27.82
N ASN A 261 25.38 18.74 28.99
CA ASN A 261 25.33 18.04 30.26
C ASN A 261 23.90 17.64 30.63
N ASP A 262 22.90 18.52 30.39
CA ASP A 262 21.47 18.17 30.54
C ASP A 262 21.08 16.98 29.64
N PHE A 263 21.57 16.96 28.41
CA PHE A 263 21.34 15.83 27.50
C PHE A 263 22.00 14.54 28.01
N LYS A 264 23.25 14.63 28.49
CA LYS A 264 23.99 13.46 29.05
C LYS A 264 23.25 12.90 30.29
N GLU A 265 22.86 13.76 31.21
CA GLU A 265 22.09 13.37 32.38
C GLU A 265 20.79 12.67 32.02
N PHE A 266 20.03 13.24 31.09
CA PHE A 266 18.80 12.62 30.58
C PHE A 266 19.07 11.29 29.87
N ALA A 267 20.07 11.25 28.98
CA ALA A 267 20.39 10.06 28.18
C ALA A 267 20.89 8.89 29.03
N LEU A 268 21.48 9.16 30.18
CA LEU A 268 21.97 8.13 31.13
C LEU A 268 20.98 7.82 32.24
N SER A 269 19.89 8.60 32.37
CA SER A 269 18.88 8.40 33.41
C SER A 269 18.16 7.05 33.30
N SER A 270 17.96 6.38 34.43
CA SER A 270 17.10 5.22 34.55
C SER A 270 15.60 5.59 34.42
N ASN A 271 15.23 6.83 34.66
CA ASN A 271 13.84 7.33 34.69
C ASN A 271 13.50 8.24 33.47
N LYS A 272 14.03 7.94 32.31
CA LYS A 272 13.75 8.72 31.09
C LYS A 272 12.26 8.91 30.82
N LYS A 273 11.45 7.85 31.00
CA LYS A 273 9.99 7.90 30.78
C LYS A 273 9.32 8.95 31.66
N GLY A 274 9.61 8.98 32.94
CA GLY A 274 9.01 9.93 33.89
C GLY A 274 9.43 11.38 33.61
N GLN A 275 10.72 11.59 33.35
CA GLN A 275 11.27 12.92 33.06
C GLN A 275 10.64 13.51 31.79
N ILE A 276 10.63 12.75 30.68
CA ILE A 276 10.07 13.25 29.41
C ILE A 276 8.55 13.42 29.46
N ALA A 277 7.84 12.51 30.12
CA ALA A 277 6.39 12.62 30.26
C ALA A 277 6.00 13.91 31.02
N SER A 278 6.73 14.24 32.10
CA SER A 278 6.51 15.48 32.87
C SER A 278 6.82 16.73 32.05
N LEU A 279 7.94 16.76 31.32
CA LEU A 279 8.34 17.86 30.48
C LEU A 279 7.30 18.10 29.38
N VAL A 280 6.96 17.09 28.60
CA VAL A 280 6.02 17.23 27.48
C VAL A 280 4.61 17.55 27.97
N LYS A 281 4.19 16.98 29.11
CA LYS A 281 2.90 17.34 29.73
C LYS A 281 2.85 18.82 30.12
N ALA A 282 3.92 19.36 30.69
CA ALA A 282 4.01 20.78 31.03
C ALA A 282 3.92 21.68 29.79
N LEU A 283 4.62 21.30 28.70
CA LEU A 283 4.53 22.02 27.42
C LEU A 283 3.12 21.96 26.82
N ARG A 284 2.47 20.81 26.82
CA ARG A 284 1.09 20.66 26.34
C ARG A 284 0.08 21.46 27.16
N ILE A 285 0.29 21.59 28.45
CA ILE A 285 -0.56 22.45 29.31
C ILE A 285 -0.31 23.93 29.01
N ARG A 286 0.95 24.34 28.90
CA ARG A 286 1.34 25.73 28.68
C ARG A 286 0.97 26.24 27.29
N TYR A 287 1.20 25.40 26.26
CA TYR A 287 1.00 25.73 24.86
C TYR A 287 -0.16 24.93 24.24
N ARG A 288 -1.35 25.08 24.81
CA ARG A 288 -2.56 24.42 24.30
C ARG A 288 -2.90 24.95 22.91
N ALA A 289 -2.67 24.16 21.89
CA ALA A 289 -3.29 24.36 20.60
C ALA A 289 -4.78 23.98 20.71
N CYS A 290 -5.64 24.95 20.47
CA CYS A 290 -7.07 24.76 20.61
C CYS A 290 -7.65 24.15 19.36
N PHE A 291 -8.11 22.90 19.44
CA PHE A 291 -8.93 22.29 18.40
C PHE A 291 -10.40 22.46 18.78
N PRO A 292 -11.25 22.97 17.87
CA PRO A 292 -12.69 23.01 18.14
C PRO A 292 -13.21 21.57 18.26
N GLN A 293 -13.68 21.22 19.44
CA GLN A 293 -14.35 19.95 19.71
C GLN A 293 -15.86 20.14 19.78
N ARG A 294 -16.61 19.06 19.50
CA ARG A 294 -18.09 19.00 19.51
C ARG A 294 -18.72 19.43 20.84
N GLN A 295 -17.99 19.47 21.95
CA GLN A 295 -18.50 19.73 23.30
C GLN A 295 -17.71 20.80 24.08
N GLY A 296 -17.04 21.73 23.41
CA GLY A 296 -16.37 22.86 24.07
C GLY A 296 -15.08 22.53 24.82
N GLN A 297 -14.62 21.29 24.85
CA GLN A 297 -13.31 20.93 25.41
C GLN A 297 -12.21 21.14 24.37
N LYS A 298 -11.19 21.90 24.76
CA LYS A 298 -10.02 22.19 23.93
C LYS A 298 -8.87 21.25 24.34
N LYS A 299 -8.48 20.31 23.48
CA LYS A 299 -7.33 19.44 23.72
C LYS A 299 -6.13 19.87 22.86
N CYS A 300 -4.94 19.79 23.43
CA CYS A 300 -3.70 20.05 22.74
C CYS A 300 -3.22 18.74 22.08
N LEU A 301 -3.26 18.68 20.77
CA LEU A 301 -2.72 17.54 20.01
C LEU A 301 -1.22 17.67 19.77
N ASP A 302 -0.72 18.89 19.53
CA ASP A 302 0.71 19.16 19.39
C ASP A 302 1.05 20.51 20.07
N TYR A 303 1.95 20.46 21.06
CA TYR A 303 2.40 21.67 21.77
C TYR A 303 3.14 22.65 20.85
N ALA A 304 3.72 22.16 19.76
CA ALA A 304 4.45 23.01 18.80
C ALA A 304 3.52 23.83 17.90
N ILE A 305 2.25 23.48 17.80
CA ILE A 305 1.22 24.33 17.19
C ILE A 305 0.82 25.39 18.22
N SER A 306 1.65 26.39 18.41
CA SER A 306 1.41 27.41 19.42
C SER A 306 0.84 28.68 18.80
N ASN A 307 -0.10 29.28 19.44
CA ASN A 307 -0.68 30.65 19.43
C ASN A 307 -0.57 31.57 18.18
N ILE A 308 0.14 31.15 17.12
CA ILE A 308 0.42 31.97 15.93
C ILE A 308 -0.57 31.62 14.82
N VAL A 309 -1.27 30.49 14.95
CA VAL A 309 -2.24 30.05 13.95
C VAL A 309 -3.57 30.74 14.24
N GLU A 310 -3.96 31.71 13.41
CA GLU A 310 -5.28 32.31 13.48
C GLU A 310 -6.41 31.26 13.47
N GLN A 311 -7.55 31.58 14.06
CA GLN A 311 -8.69 30.63 14.15
C GLN A 311 -9.10 30.01 12.80
N ARG A 312 -8.91 30.74 11.70
CA ARG A 312 -9.18 30.25 10.33
C ARG A 312 -8.26 29.11 9.91
N GLN A 313 -7.02 29.14 10.33
CA GLN A 313 -6.02 28.11 10.01
C GLN A 313 -6.25 26.82 10.81
N LEU A 314 -6.91 26.93 11.97
CA LEU A 314 -7.27 25.76 12.80
C LEU A 314 -8.30 24.82 12.16
N GLN A 315 -8.94 25.21 11.07
CA GLN A 315 -9.95 24.42 10.38
C GLN A 315 -9.34 23.45 9.35
N SER A 316 -8.18 23.78 8.74
CA SER A 316 -7.53 22.91 7.76
C SER A 316 -7.06 21.60 8.39
N PRO A 317 -7.32 20.41 7.77
CA PRO A 317 -6.77 19.15 8.22
C PRO A 317 -5.23 19.12 8.20
N HIS A 318 -4.60 19.89 7.33
CA HIS A 318 -3.13 19.99 7.21
C HIS A 318 -2.47 20.70 8.41
N ARG A 319 -3.25 21.37 9.26
CA ARG A 319 -2.75 21.98 10.50
C ARG A 319 -2.02 21.01 11.42
N LEU A 320 -2.36 19.70 11.34
CA LEU A 320 -1.70 18.67 12.14
C LEU A 320 -0.22 18.50 11.79
N LEU A 321 0.18 18.91 10.59
CA LEU A 321 1.56 18.88 10.12
C LEU A 321 2.31 20.17 10.46
N SER A 322 1.60 21.27 10.72
CA SER A 322 2.19 22.60 10.89
C SER A 322 3.11 22.72 12.11
N GLY A 323 2.82 22.03 13.20
CA GLY A 323 3.65 22.08 14.41
C GLY A 323 5.07 21.56 14.18
N GLU A 324 5.19 20.43 13.55
CA GLU A 324 6.49 19.85 13.20
C GLU A 324 7.22 20.69 12.15
N ARG A 325 6.51 21.15 11.12
CA ARG A 325 7.07 22.01 10.05
C ARG A 325 7.60 23.32 10.59
N GLN A 326 6.83 23.97 11.47
CA GLN A 326 7.26 25.20 12.15
C GLN A 326 8.51 24.97 13.00
N LEU A 327 8.57 23.88 13.75
CA LEU A 327 9.75 23.52 14.53
C LEU A 327 10.98 23.35 13.62
N LEU A 328 10.86 22.52 12.57
CA LEU A 328 11.95 22.28 11.63
C LEU A 328 12.42 23.56 10.95
N TYR A 329 11.48 24.37 10.43
CA TYR A 329 11.79 25.65 9.80
C TYR A 329 12.58 26.57 10.74
N ASN A 330 12.14 26.75 11.98
CA ASN A 330 12.81 27.59 12.94
C ASN A 330 14.20 27.06 13.33
N CYS A 331 14.33 25.74 13.49
CA CYS A 331 15.63 25.13 13.77
C CYS A 331 16.61 25.33 12.61
N PHE A 332 16.18 25.10 11.37
CA PHE A 332 17.01 25.36 10.19
C PHE A 332 17.40 26.84 10.09
N ARG A 333 16.44 27.73 10.31
CA ARG A 333 16.71 29.17 10.27
C ARG A 333 17.78 29.57 11.28
N ARG A 334 17.67 29.09 12.55
CA ARG A 334 18.64 29.38 13.61
C ARG A 334 20.02 28.71 13.37
N ALA A 335 20.04 27.56 12.70
CA ALA A 335 21.29 26.94 12.29
C ALA A 335 21.97 27.77 11.17
N PHE A 336 21.18 28.29 10.21
CA PHE A 336 21.73 29.01 9.06
C PHE A 336 22.17 30.45 9.41
N ASP A 337 21.46 31.13 10.32
CA ASP A 337 21.83 32.47 10.77
C ASP A 337 23.00 32.45 11.81
N GLY A 338 23.44 31.26 12.24
CA GLY A 338 24.51 31.09 13.21
C GLY A 338 24.11 31.34 14.66
N THR A 339 22.82 31.49 14.95
CA THR A 339 22.31 31.68 16.32
C THR A 339 22.39 30.41 17.16
N PHE A 340 22.31 29.24 16.54
CA PHE A 340 22.54 27.98 17.24
C PHE A 340 24.04 27.69 17.37
N GLU A 341 24.47 27.28 18.56
CA GLU A 341 25.79 26.68 18.73
C GLU A 341 25.89 25.33 18.00
N ASP A 342 27.11 24.92 17.66
CA ASP A 342 27.37 23.66 16.95
C ASP A 342 26.78 22.45 17.70
N SER A 343 26.86 22.42 19.02
CA SER A 343 26.27 21.38 19.86
C SER A 343 24.74 21.30 19.73
N THR A 344 24.07 22.44 19.59
CA THR A 344 22.60 22.48 19.36
C THR A 344 22.28 22.04 17.94
N CYS A 345 23.07 22.40 16.95
CA CYS A 345 22.97 21.91 15.58
C CYS A 345 23.14 20.38 15.52
N ASP A 346 24.08 19.82 16.26
CA ASP A 346 24.34 18.38 16.34
C ASP A 346 23.19 17.61 17.00
N LEU A 347 22.59 18.16 18.06
CA LEU A 347 21.37 17.59 18.65
C LEU A 347 20.17 17.68 17.71
N PHE A 348 20.04 18.78 16.96
CA PHE A 348 19.01 18.87 15.91
C PHE A 348 19.26 17.85 14.79
N TYR A 349 20.51 17.65 14.39
CA TYR A 349 20.86 16.60 13.42
C TYR A 349 20.54 15.20 13.96
N LEU A 350 20.83 14.90 15.24
CA LEU A 350 20.44 13.65 15.89
C LEU A 350 18.92 13.44 15.87
N TYR A 351 18.16 14.49 16.11
CA TYR A 351 16.70 14.47 16.02
C TYR A 351 16.23 14.10 14.59
N LEU A 352 16.81 14.76 13.58
CA LEU A 352 16.50 14.49 12.17
C LEU A 352 16.84 13.04 11.79
N LEU A 353 18.02 12.55 12.14
CA LEU A 353 18.43 11.17 11.86
C LEU A 353 17.50 10.16 12.52
N THR A 354 17.13 10.37 13.78
CA THR A 354 16.20 9.48 14.49
C THR A 354 14.82 9.47 13.84
N LYS A 355 14.32 10.65 13.44
CA LYS A 355 13.06 10.79 12.72
C LYS A 355 13.08 10.05 11.38
N LEU A 356 14.16 10.20 10.61
CA LEU A 356 14.34 9.56 9.30
C LEU A 356 14.42 8.03 9.43
N ARG A 357 15.17 7.52 10.43
CA ARG A 357 15.23 6.07 10.71
C ARG A 357 13.86 5.51 11.10
N PHE A 358 13.09 6.23 11.92
CA PHE A 358 11.75 5.82 12.28
C PHE A 358 10.80 5.85 11.07
N ARG A 359 10.98 6.83 10.17
CA ARG A 359 10.24 6.88 8.91
C ARG A 359 10.49 5.63 8.05
N GLU A 360 11.72 5.19 7.94
CA GLU A 360 12.09 3.98 7.20
C GLU A 360 11.44 2.70 7.75
N GLU A 361 11.01 2.69 9.00
CA GLU A 361 10.27 1.56 9.57
C GLU A 361 8.78 1.56 9.22
N LEU A 362 8.22 2.68 8.76
CA LEU A 362 6.80 2.82 8.43
C LEU A 362 6.53 3.05 6.94
N ILE A 363 7.46 3.64 6.21
CA ILE A 363 7.37 3.91 4.78
C ILE A 363 8.25 2.92 4.03
N GLN A 364 7.74 2.30 2.98
CA GLN A 364 8.49 1.35 2.18
C GLN A 364 9.54 2.08 1.32
N VAL A 365 10.74 2.21 1.85
CA VAL A 365 11.88 2.87 1.18
C VAL A 365 13.03 1.91 0.86
N ASN A 366 12.93 0.67 1.34
CA ASN A 366 13.95 -0.33 1.14
C ASN A 366 13.90 -0.90 -0.26
N GLY A 367 14.66 -0.90 -1.14
CA GLY A 367 14.60 -1.43 -2.52
C GLY A 367 14.21 -2.93 -2.65
N ARG A 368 13.51 -3.50 -1.65
CA ARG A 368 13.00 -4.88 -1.70
C ARG A 368 11.65 -4.88 -2.38
N LEU A 369 11.56 -5.61 -3.48
CA LEU A 369 10.32 -5.74 -4.25
C LEU A 369 9.45 -6.89 -3.71
N GLY A 370 8.19 -6.87 -4.09
CA GLY A 370 7.22 -7.94 -3.81
C GLY A 370 6.28 -7.65 -2.64
N PHE A 371 5.12 -8.24 -2.74
CA PHE A 371 4.02 -8.00 -1.83
C PHE A 371 4.32 -8.42 -0.37
N SER A 372 5.10 -9.46 -0.16
CA SER A 372 5.51 -9.90 1.19
C SER A 372 6.30 -8.84 1.96
N ASN A 373 7.03 -7.97 1.27
CA ASN A 373 7.71 -6.84 1.91
C ASN A 373 6.71 -5.75 2.30
N PHE A 374 5.75 -5.44 1.42
CA PHE A 374 4.67 -4.48 1.68
C PHE A 374 3.86 -4.85 2.95
N VAL A 375 3.45 -6.10 3.08
CA VAL A 375 2.67 -6.59 4.24
C VAL A 375 3.37 -6.36 5.58
N ARG A 376 4.70 -6.39 5.61
CA ARG A 376 5.45 -6.07 6.85
C ARG A 376 5.25 -4.62 7.28
N TYR A 377 5.22 -3.69 6.31
CA TYR A 377 4.93 -2.28 6.60
C TYR A 377 3.47 -2.07 7.00
N GLU A 378 2.54 -2.72 6.32
CA GLU A 378 1.12 -2.67 6.65
C GLU A 378 0.85 -3.14 8.09
N LYS A 379 1.40 -4.28 8.48
CA LYS A 379 1.28 -4.79 9.86
C LYS A 379 1.84 -3.81 10.89
N ARG A 380 2.98 -3.18 10.64
CA ARG A 380 3.54 -2.16 11.53
C ARG A 380 2.65 -0.95 11.70
N LYS A 381 1.98 -0.52 10.65
CA LYS A 381 1.01 0.57 10.74
C LYS A 381 -0.18 0.23 11.61
N GLY A 382 -0.72 -0.98 11.49
CA GLY A 382 -1.88 -1.44 12.26
C GLY A 382 -1.70 -1.43 13.77
N LEU A 383 -0.45 -1.44 14.27
CA LEU A 383 -0.12 -1.52 15.69
C LEU A 383 -0.08 -0.16 16.41
N THR A 384 -0.23 0.93 15.69
CA THR A 384 0.24 2.23 16.15
C THR A 384 -0.72 3.02 17.01
N TRP A 385 -2.01 2.66 17.04
CA TRP A 385 -3.02 3.53 17.65
C TRP A 385 -4.17 2.74 18.26
N ASP A 386 -4.54 3.10 19.47
CA ASP A 386 -5.87 2.78 19.95
C ASP A 386 -6.89 3.56 19.09
N GLU A 387 -7.78 2.86 18.41
CA GLU A 387 -8.87 3.45 17.60
C GLU A 387 -9.76 4.43 18.39
N ARG A 388 -9.70 4.40 19.70
CA ARG A 388 -10.40 5.29 20.60
C ARG A 388 -9.71 6.63 20.82
N THR A 389 -8.48 6.81 20.31
CA THR A 389 -7.74 8.04 20.47
C THR A 389 -8.18 9.13 19.48
N GLU A 390 -8.07 10.39 19.88
CA GLU A 390 -8.33 11.53 19.01
C GLU A 390 -7.37 11.58 17.82
N TYR A 391 -6.13 11.14 18.02
CA TYR A 391 -5.14 11.05 16.96
C TYR A 391 -5.56 10.09 15.83
N TRP A 392 -6.23 8.98 16.15
CA TRP A 392 -6.81 8.10 15.15
C TRP A 392 -7.81 8.82 14.26
N ASN A 393 -8.76 9.52 14.86
CA ASN A 393 -9.77 10.25 14.12
C ASN A 393 -9.16 11.37 13.27
N GLU A 394 -8.17 12.11 13.80
CA GLU A 394 -7.49 13.16 13.06
C GLU A 394 -6.59 12.61 11.95
N SER A 395 -5.93 11.45 12.15
CA SER A 395 -5.20 10.74 11.11
C SER A 395 -6.10 10.34 9.95
N TYR A 396 -7.26 9.81 10.29
CA TYR A 396 -8.28 9.43 9.33
C TYR A 396 -8.75 10.63 8.50
N ARG A 397 -9.04 11.75 9.17
CA ARG A 397 -9.44 13.00 8.51
C ARG A 397 -8.36 13.55 7.60
N LEU A 398 -7.11 13.58 8.05
CA LEU A 398 -6.01 14.07 7.24
C LEU A 398 -5.79 13.19 6.00
N SER A 399 -5.87 11.87 6.14
CA SER A 399 -5.72 10.94 5.02
C SER A 399 -6.81 11.13 3.98
N VAL A 400 -8.06 11.26 4.41
CA VAL A 400 -9.18 11.56 3.51
C VAL A 400 -8.98 12.92 2.85
N ALA A 401 -8.64 13.96 3.62
CA ALA A 401 -8.41 15.30 3.08
C ALA A 401 -7.26 15.32 2.07
N SER A 402 -6.16 14.63 2.35
CA SER A 402 -5.04 14.49 1.42
C SER A 402 -5.45 13.71 0.19
N GLY A 403 -6.19 12.61 0.38
CA GLY A 403 -6.78 11.82 -0.70
C GLY A 403 -7.71 12.63 -1.59
N MET A 404 -8.50 13.55 -1.02
CA MET A 404 -9.40 14.44 -1.74
C MET A 404 -8.70 15.68 -2.31
N ALA A 405 -7.43 15.88 -1.98
CA ALA A 405 -6.72 17.13 -2.25
C ALA A 405 -7.58 18.37 -1.89
N VAL A 406 -8.16 18.37 -0.67
CA VAL A 406 -8.97 19.49 -0.18
C VAL A 406 -8.11 20.75 -0.15
N GLN A 407 -8.57 21.79 -0.80
CA GLN A 407 -7.91 23.10 -0.82
C GLN A 407 -8.13 23.83 0.52
N GLU A 408 -7.37 24.89 0.77
CA GLU A 408 -7.56 25.78 1.93
C GLU A 408 -8.98 26.39 1.98
N SER A 409 -9.62 26.53 0.82
CA SER A 409 -11.02 26.96 0.70
C SER A 409 -12.04 25.93 1.20
N GLY A 410 -11.61 24.71 1.55
CA GLY A 410 -12.52 23.62 1.91
C GLY A 410 -13.15 22.90 0.72
N GLU A 411 -12.89 23.33 -0.52
CA GLU A 411 -13.41 22.69 -1.72
C GLU A 411 -12.51 21.51 -2.15
N PRO A 412 -13.06 20.29 -2.35
CA PRO A 412 -12.29 19.16 -2.80
C PRO A 412 -11.93 19.30 -4.29
N ARG A 413 -10.65 19.14 -4.63
CA ARG A 413 -10.21 18.97 -6.02
C ARG A 413 -10.75 17.69 -6.64
N ARG A 414 -10.99 16.66 -5.83
CA ARG A 414 -11.56 15.38 -6.26
C ARG A 414 -13.07 15.42 -6.16
N LYS A 415 -13.72 15.10 -7.27
CA LYS A 415 -15.18 15.07 -7.35
C LYS A 415 -15.76 13.74 -6.89
N CYS A 416 -14.99 12.65 -6.92
CA CYS A 416 -15.47 11.33 -6.56
C CYS A 416 -14.33 10.48 -6.01
N MET A 417 -14.64 9.67 -4.99
CA MET A 417 -13.66 8.81 -4.34
C MET A 417 -14.28 7.45 -3.96
N GLU A 418 -13.63 6.38 -4.38
CA GLU A 418 -13.91 5.02 -3.93
C GLU A 418 -12.98 4.63 -2.78
N LEU A 419 -13.58 4.34 -1.64
CA LEU A 419 -12.89 3.96 -0.43
C LEU A 419 -12.95 2.46 -0.26
N ARG A 420 -11.80 1.79 -0.24
CA ARG A 420 -11.71 0.37 0.01
C ARG A 420 -11.64 0.08 1.50
N VAL A 421 -12.54 -0.77 1.96
CA VAL A 421 -12.65 -1.17 3.36
C VAL A 421 -12.82 -2.67 3.47
N THR A 422 -12.21 -3.27 4.49
CA THR A 422 -12.33 -4.72 4.73
C THR A 422 -13.74 -5.09 5.16
N PRO A 423 -14.23 -6.29 4.79
CA PRO A 423 -15.53 -6.81 5.22
C PRO A 423 -15.56 -7.02 6.74
N CYS A 424 -16.74 -7.37 7.24
CA CYS A 424 -16.96 -7.78 8.63
C CYS A 424 -17.74 -9.09 8.63
N ASP A 425 -17.53 -9.90 9.65
CA ASP A 425 -18.24 -11.18 9.83
C ASP A 425 -19.67 -10.97 10.38
N ASP A 426 -19.93 -9.78 10.94
CA ASP A 426 -21.22 -9.37 11.48
C ASP A 426 -21.84 -8.21 10.66
N PRO A 427 -23.12 -8.30 10.26
CA PRO A 427 -23.82 -7.25 9.51
C PRO A 427 -23.86 -5.88 10.22
N THR A 428 -24.02 -5.90 11.57
CA THR A 428 -24.08 -4.67 12.37
C THR A 428 -22.74 -3.98 12.46
N ALA A 429 -21.65 -4.75 12.59
CA ALA A 429 -20.29 -4.25 12.58
C ALA A 429 -19.96 -3.56 11.25
N LEU A 430 -20.40 -4.12 10.13
CA LEU A 430 -20.22 -3.50 8.81
C LEU A 430 -20.95 -2.14 8.73
N LYS A 431 -22.19 -2.08 9.22
CA LYS A 431 -22.96 -0.82 9.27
C LYS A 431 -22.24 0.24 10.09
N HIS A 432 -21.74 -0.10 11.28
CA HIS A 432 -21.02 0.83 12.14
C HIS A 432 -19.71 1.31 11.51
N LYS A 433 -18.99 0.42 10.84
CA LYS A 433 -17.74 0.75 10.12
C LYS A 433 -17.98 1.80 9.06
N ILE A 434 -18.97 1.62 8.20
CA ILE A 434 -19.31 2.57 7.13
C ILE A 434 -19.80 3.91 7.71
N LEU A 435 -20.67 3.89 8.73
CA LEU A 435 -21.14 5.11 9.38
C LEU A 435 -19.98 5.91 10.00
N LYS A 436 -19.05 5.24 10.69
CA LYS A 436 -17.86 5.89 11.27
C LYS A 436 -16.98 6.51 10.18
N ALA A 437 -16.81 5.82 9.06
CA ALA A 437 -16.06 6.32 7.93
C ALA A 437 -16.72 7.58 7.32
N ASP A 438 -18.02 7.54 7.08
CA ASP A 438 -18.78 8.70 6.56
C ASP A 438 -18.70 9.91 7.48
N LEU A 439 -18.81 9.72 8.79
CA LEU A 439 -18.65 10.81 9.76
C LEU A 439 -17.28 11.47 9.67
N ASN A 440 -16.20 10.68 9.54
CA ASN A 440 -14.85 11.20 9.42
C ASN A 440 -14.63 11.96 8.10
N ILE A 441 -15.22 11.48 7.00
CA ILE A 441 -15.18 12.17 5.70
C ILE A 441 -15.87 13.52 5.79
N LEU A 442 -17.08 13.58 6.33
CA LEU A 442 -17.82 14.83 6.52
C LEU A 442 -17.04 15.84 7.35
N TYR A 443 -16.37 15.34 8.39
CA TYR A 443 -15.48 16.17 9.19
C TYR A 443 -14.28 16.70 8.39
N ALA A 444 -13.70 15.88 7.51
CA ALA A 444 -12.61 16.29 6.65
C ALA A 444 -13.02 17.39 5.65
N CYS A 445 -14.27 17.35 5.21
CA CYS A 445 -14.88 18.34 4.32
C CYS A 445 -15.46 19.55 5.06
N GLU A 446 -15.24 19.67 6.39
CA GLU A 446 -15.79 20.73 7.25
C GLU A 446 -17.33 20.81 7.28
N ILE A 447 -18.00 19.77 6.81
CA ILE A 447 -19.45 19.66 6.85
C ILE A 447 -19.85 19.22 8.25
N LYS A 448 -20.52 20.12 8.99
CA LYS A 448 -21.07 19.78 10.31
C LYS A 448 -22.22 18.80 10.10
N PRO A 449 -22.12 17.56 10.62
CA PRO A 449 -23.27 16.67 10.60
C PRO A 449 -24.42 17.35 11.35
N VAL A 450 -25.61 17.31 10.78
CA VAL A 450 -26.82 17.77 11.45
C VAL A 450 -27.01 16.91 12.68
N GLN A 451 -27.25 17.54 13.85
CA GLN A 451 -27.13 16.94 15.17
C GLN A 451 -27.91 15.62 15.36
N ASP A 452 -27.24 14.69 16.02
CA ASP A 452 -27.67 13.74 17.07
C ASP A 452 -28.66 12.62 16.77
N LYS A 453 -29.04 12.30 15.55
CA LYS A 453 -29.91 11.10 15.32
C LYS A 453 -29.41 10.21 14.21
N PHE A 454 -28.24 9.60 14.39
CA PHE A 454 -27.75 8.51 13.54
C PHE A 454 -28.26 7.13 14.02
N GLY A 455 -29.42 7.09 14.66
CA GLY A 455 -30.19 5.86 14.85
C GLY A 455 -31.30 5.84 13.81
N ASP A 456 -31.24 4.94 12.87
CA ASP A 456 -32.29 4.51 11.93
C ASP A 456 -33.08 5.51 11.08
N SER A 457 -32.88 6.81 11.18
CA SER A 457 -33.67 7.77 10.39
C SER A 457 -32.83 8.86 9.74
N LEU A 458 -32.10 8.48 8.68
CA LEU A 458 -31.80 9.41 7.59
C LEU A 458 -33.08 9.92 6.90
N ASN A 459 -34.22 9.34 7.27
CA ASN A 459 -35.54 9.64 6.74
C ASN A 459 -36.17 10.93 7.29
N GLY A 460 -35.53 11.61 8.23
CA GLY A 460 -36.02 12.83 8.86
C GLY A 460 -35.26 14.11 8.46
N LEU A 461 -34.48 14.06 7.41
CA LEU A 461 -33.69 15.15 6.90
C LEU A 461 -34.59 16.08 6.06
N GLY A 462 -35.20 17.06 6.70
CA GLY A 462 -36.00 18.11 6.03
C GLY A 462 -35.16 19.10 5.22
N GLU A 463 -35.78 19.79 4.35
CA GLU A 463 -35.42 20.63 3.19
C GLU A 463 -34.48 21.82 3.39
N THR A 464 -33.32 21.73 3.98
CA THR A 464 -32.39 22.88 4.08
C THR A 464 -31.17 22.75 3.16
N ALA A 465 -30.65 23.86 2.62
CA ALA A 465 -29.46 23.93 1.77
C ALA A 465 -28.21 23.24 2.38
N LYS A 466 -28.14 23.16 3.73
CA LYS A 466 -27.08 22.41 4.43
C LYS A 466 -27.20 20.89 4.26
N GLN A 467 -28.40 20.40 4.00
CA GLN A 467 -28.67 18.99 3.73
C GLN A 467 -28.36 18.60 2.30
N GLU A 468 -28.58 19.48 1.36
CA GLU A 468 -28.21 19.26 -0.05
C GLU A 468 -26.69 19.15 -0.17
N ALA A 469 -25.91 20.02 0.47
CA ALA A 469 -24.45 19.96 0.49
C ALA A 469 -23.94 18.66 1.18
N TYR A 470 -24.59 18.21 2.25
CA TYR A 470 -24.30 16.95 2.91
C TYR A 470 -24.55 15.75 1.99
N LEU A 471 -25.73 15.71 1.37
CA LEU A 471 -26.11 14.63 0.46
C LEU A 471 -25.25 14.64 -0.81
N GLU A 472 -24.91 15.81 -1.33
CA GLU A 472 -24.02 15.97 -2.48
C GLU A 472 -22.62 15.45 -2.14
N THR A 473 -22.07 15.83 -1.00
CA THR A 473 -20.75 15.37 -0.56
C THR A 473 -20.73 13.87 -0.34
N ILE A 474 -21.71 13.31 0.36
CA ILE A 474 -21.80 11.86 0.58
C ILE A 474 -21.98 11.09 -0.73
N ASN A 475 -22.73 11.62 -1.71
CA ASN A 475 -22.92 10.96 -3.00
C ASN A 475 -21.63 10.89 -3.83
N ASN A 476 -20.64 11.72 -3.55
CA ASN A 476 -19.34 11.69 -4.20
C ASN A 476 -18.37 10.67 -3.60
N PHE A 477 -18.73 10.05 -2.46
CA PHE A 477 -17.96 9.01 -1.78
C PHE A 477 -18.77 7.75 -1.67
N PHE A 478 -18.14 6.64 -1.96
CA PHE A 478 -18.76 5.32 -1.79
C PHE A 478 -17.69 4.28 -1.48
N TYR A 479 -18.15 3.11 -1.07
CA TYR A 479 -17.28 2.05 -0.58
C TYR A 479 -17.25 0.87 -1.52
N VAL A 480 -16.06 0.30 -1.64
CA VAL A 480 -15.83 -1.02 -2.21
C VAL A 480 -15.36 -1.92 -1.06
N ILE A 481 -16.07 -3.01 -0.84
CA ILE A 481 -15.71 -3.98 0.19
C ILE A 481 -14.63 -4.90 -0.38
N HIS A 482 -13.41 -4.86 0.18
CA HIS A 482 -12.33 -5.70 -0.28
C HIS A 482 -12.06 -6.87 0.66
N PHE A 483 -12.21 -8.08 0.14
CA PHE A 483 -11.87 -9.32 0.80
C PHE A 483 -10.36 -9.51 0.82
N ILE A 484 -9.85 -10.21 1.84
CA ILE A 484 -8.40 -10.38 2.02
C ILE A 484 -7.96 -11.69 1.40
N LYS A 485 -6.96 -11.62 0.52
CA LYS A 485 -6.24 -12.78 0.00
C LYS A 485 -5.18 -13.19 1.00
N GLU A 486 -5.18 -14.44 1.41
CA GLU A 486 -4.16 -15.03 2.27
C GLU A 486 -3.49 -16.20 1.56
N PRO A 487 -2.16 -16.26 1.52
CA PRO A 487 -1.45 -17.36 0.89
C PRO A 487 -1.63 -18.64 1.70
N ILE A 488 -1.83 -19.75 1.00
CA ILE A 488 -1.82 -21.07 1.65
C ILE A 488 -0.43 -21.34 2.19
N LYS A 489 -0.34 -21.79 3.44
CA LYS A 489 0.88 -22.41 3.96
C LYS A 489 1.07 -23.76 3.27
N ARG A 490 2.31 -24.06 2.87
CA ARG A 490 2.65 -25.36 2.32
C ARG A 490 2.32 -26.46 3.33
N LEU A 491 1.96 -27.64 2.84
CA LEU A 491 1.73 -28.80 3.71
C LEU A 491 2.98 -29.16 4.54
N ALA A 492 4.18 -29.00 3.95
CA ALA A 492 5.46 -29.18 4.65
C ALA A 492 5.67 -28.18 5.81
N ASP A 493 5.08 -27.02 5.75
CA ASP A 493 5.19 -25.94 6.76
C ASP A 493 3.99 -25.92 7.73
N GLY A 494 3.27 -27.03 7.85
CA GLY A 494 2.11 -27.16 8.73
C GLY A 494 0.82 -26.54 8.14
N GLY A 495 0.64 -26.58 6.81
CA GLY A 495 -0.56 -26.11 6.11
C GLY A 495 -1.85 -26.77 6.56
N GLU A 496 -2.94 -26.48 5.85
CA GLU A 496 -4.28 -26.98 6.21
C GLU A 496 -4.32 -28.50 6.41
N GLN A 497 -4.41 -28.92 7.66
CA GLN A 497 -4.47 -30.32 8.05
C GLN A 497 -5.91 -30.86 7.95
N PRO A 498 -6.09 -32.16 7.71
CA PRO A 498 -7.41 -32.78 7.75
C PRO A 498 -8.10 -32.54 9.11
N GLU A 499 -9.31 -32.02 9.09
CA GLU A 499 -10.10 -31.83 10.30
C GLU A 499 -11.08 -33.00 10.45
N ASN A 500 -11.01 -33.69 11.58
CA ASN A 500 -11.84 -34.89 11.85
C ASN A 500 -11.72 -35.98 10.76
N GLY A 501 -10.51 -36.12 10.15
CA GLY A 501 -10.26 -37.09 9.10
C GLY A 501 -10.83 -36.77 7.71
N ARG A 502 -11.44 -35.57 7.55
CA ARG A 502 -11.91 -35.10 6.24
C ARG A 502 -10.90 -34.10 5.66
N VAL A 503 -10.50 -34.34 4.42
CA VAL A 503 -9.66 -33.41 3.67
C VAL A 503 -10.54 -32.22 3.25
N ARG A 504 -10.09 -31.01 3.55
CA ARG A 504 -10.75 -29.78 3.15
C ARG A 504 -10.28 -29.33 1.76
N PRO A 505 -11.09 -28.58 1.00
CA PRO A 505 -10.66 -28.07 -0.30
C PRO A 505 -9.50 -27.08 -0.17
N ARG A 506 -8.78 -26.83 -1.27
CA ARG A 506 -7.72 -25.81 -1.30
C ARG A 506 -8.24 -24.44 -0.83
N ASN A 507 -7.43 -23.71 -0.04
CA ASN A 507 -7.78 -22.40 0.52
C ASN A 507 -9.05 -22.45 1.39
N ASN A 508 -9.32 -23.55 2.10
CA ASN A 508 -10.56 -23.71 2.86
C ASN A 508 -10.74 -22.62 3.92
N SER A 509 -9.69 -22.24 4.64
CA SER A 509 -9.79 -21.18 5.65
C SER A 509 -10.23 -19.85 5.04
N VAL A 510 -9.62 -19.46 3.91
CA VAL A 510 -9.99 -18.23 3.19
C VAL A 510 -11.40 -18.34 2.61
N ARG A 511 -11.75 -19.47 1.97
CA ARG A 511 -13.10 -19.71 1.42
C ARG A 511 -14.16 -19.60 2.50
N SER A 512 -13.95 -20.21 3.66
CA SER A 512 -14.91 -20.17 4.79
C SER A 512 -15.05 -18.75 5.36
N THR A 513 -13.96 -18.02 5.51
CA THR A 513 -14.00 -16.63 5.95
C THR A 513 -14.74 -15.75 4.94
N VAL A 514 -14.44 -15.90 3.67
CA VAL A 514 -15.08 -15.14 2.57
C VAL A 514 -16.59 -15.47 2.49
N GLU A 515 -16.95 -16.72 2.70
CA GLU A 515 -18.37 -17.14 2.73
C GLU A 515 -19.14 -16.46 3.88
N ILE A 516 -18.60 -16.48 5.10
CA ILE A 516 -19.19 -15.81 6.27
C ILE A 516 -19.35 -14.31 5.99
N GLN A 517 -18.31 -13.68 5.49
CA GLN A 517 -18.29 -12.24 5.21
C GLN A 517 -19.25 -11.85 4.08
N ALA A 518 -19.31 -12.64 3.01
CA ALA A 518 -20.24 -12.41 1.91
C ALA A 518 -21.70 -12.55 2.34
N LYS A 519 -22.02 -13.56 3.15
CA LYS A 519 -23.37 -13.75 3.73
C LYS A 519 -23.72 -12.62 4.70
N ALA A 520 -22.79 -12.21 5.56
CA ALA A 520 -22.99 -11.07 6.46
C ALA A 520 -23.23 -9.77 5.69
N MET A 521 -22.48 -9.54 4.61
CA MET A 521 -22.67 -8.39 3.73
C MET A 521 -24.05 -8.43 3.04
N ALA A 522 -24.45 -9.56 2.50
CA ALA A 522 -25.77 -9.72 1.88
C ALA A 522 -26.91 -9.41 2.87
N VAL A 523 -26.83 -9.92 4.12
CA VAL A 523 -27.78 -9.61 5.19
C VAL A 523 -27.77 -8.12 5.56
N ALA A 524 -26.59 -7.50 5.62
CA ALA A 524 -26.47 -6.08 5.92
C ALA A 524 -27.13 -5.21 4.83
N LEU A 525 -26.93 -5.55 3.58
CA LEU A 525 -27.56 -4.88 2.44
C LEU A 525 -29.10 -5.07 2.44
N GLU A 526 -29.60 -6.28 2.76
CA GLU A 526 -31.04 -6.53 2.91
C GLU A 526 -31.69 -5.68 4.00
N LYS A 527 -30.98 -5.46 5.10
CA LYS A 527 -31.54 -4.76 6.28
C LYS A 527 -31.35 -3.24 6.22
N SER A 528 -30.54 -2.70 5.30
CA SER A 528 -30.18 -1.30 5.32
C SER A 528 -30.11 -0.66 3.93
N SER A 529 -31.14 0.13 3.61
CA SER A 529 -31.16 0.97 2.40
C SER A 529 -29.98 1.95 2.38
N TYR A 530 -29.55 2.41 3.56
CA TYR A 530 -28.36 3.28 3.70
C TYR A 530 -27.12 2.56 3.18
N LEU A 531 -26.79 1.36 3.69
CA LEU A 531 -25.63 0.60 3.21
C LEU A 531 -25.69 0.33 1.72
N CYS A 532 -26.84 0.01 1.24
CA CYS A 532 -27.10 -0.16 -0.17
C CYS A 532 -26.71 1.10 -0.98
N SER A 533 -26.98 2.31 -0.50
CA SER A 533 -26.58 3.54 -1.18
C SER A 533 -25.07 3.85 -1.08
N ARG A 534 -24.39 3.28 -0.07
CA ARG A 534 -22.98 3.56 0.21
C ARG A 534 -22.02 2.55 -0.40
N ILE A 535 -22.37 1.26 -0.42
CA ILE A 535 -21.55 0.18 -0.94
C ILE A 535 -21.87 -0.02 -2.43
N ARG A 536 -20.91 0.17 -3.31
CA ARG A 536 -21.07 0.12 -4.76
C ARG A 536 -20.35 -1.04 -5.42
N GLY A 537 -19.43 -1.69 -4.72
CA GLY A 537 -18.64 -2.76 -5.31
C GLY A 537 -17.95 -3.66 -4.29
N ILE A 538 -17.35 -4.68 -4.83
CA ILE A 538 -16.53 -5.68 -4.12
C ILE A 538 -15.19 -5.83 -4.81
N ASP A 539 -14.18 -6.23 -4.04
CA ASP A 539 -12.80 -6.42 -4.48
C ASP A 539 -12.13 -7.53 -3.64
N ALA A 540 -11.02 -8.08 -4.10
CA ALA A 540 -10.12 -8.88 -3.28
C ALA A 540 -8.67 -8.42 -3.49
N ALA A 541 -8.04 -8.06 -2.40
CA ALA A 541 -6.69 -7.50 -2.36
C ALA A 541 -5.79 -8.32 -1.43
N ASN A 542 -4.52 -7.99 -1.36
CA ASN A 542 -3.47 -8.65 -0.61
C ASN A 542 -2.74 -9.73 -1.44
N HIS A 543 -2.14 -10.74 -0.84
CA HIS A 543 -1.28 -11.72 -1.50
C HIS A 543 -1.92 -12.41 -2.73
N GLU A 544 -1.38 -12.20 -3.92
CA GLU A 544 -1.81 -12.90 -5.12
C GLU A 544 -1.20 -14.30 -5.24
N ILE A 545 0.08 -14.43 -4.85
CA ILE A 545 0.80 -15.70 -4.89
C ILE A 545 0.22 -16.66 -3.85
N GLY A 546 -0.26 -17.81 -4.30
CA GLY A 546 -0.89 -18.83 -3.45
C GLY A 546 -2.36 -18.59 -3.09
N CYS A 547 -2.99 -17.53 -3.63
CA CYS A 547 -4.41 -17.24 -3.44
C CYS A 547 -5.07 -16.81 -4.76
N ARG A 548 -5.52 -17.79 -5.53
CA ARG A 548 -6.04 -17.61 -6.90
C ARG A 548 -7.48 -17.07 -6.92
N PRO A 549 -7.92 -16.45 -8.05
CA PRO A 549 -9.30 -15.96 -8.24
C PRO A 549 -10.40 -16.97 -7.95
N GLU A 550 -10.16 -18.24 -8.19
CA GLU A 550 -11.11 -19.34 -7.90
C GLU A 550 -11.57 -19.36 -6.43
N THR A 551 -10.73 -18.87 -5.51
CA THR A 551 -11.04 -18.83 -4.07
C THR A 551 -12.23 -17.90 -3.77
N PHE A 552 -12.40 -16.86 -4.54
CA PHE A 552 -13.41 -15.81 -4.38
C PHE A 552 -14.59 -15.95 -5.34
N ALA A 553 -14.51 -16.83 -6.31
CA ALA A 553 -15.42 -16.93 -7.44
C ALA A 553 -16.89 -17.05 -7.01
N THR A 554 -17.19 -18.01 -6.13
CA THR A 554 -18.54 -18.26 -5.61
C THR A 554 -19.10 -17.03 -4.90
N ALA A 555 -18.32 -16.43 -4.00
CA ALA A 555 -18.73 -15.26 -3.21
C ALA A 555 -19.04 -14.05 -4.08
N PHE A 556 -18.19 -13.78 -5.07
CA PHE A 556 -18.33 -12.64 -5.96
C PHE A 556 -19.56 -12.77 -6.86
N ARG A 557 -19.77 -13.94 -7.44
CA ARG A 557 -20.98 -14.20 -8.23
C ARG A 557 -22.25 -14.16 -7.37
N TYR A 558 -22.20 -14.71 -6.15
CA TYR A 558 -23.29 -14.65 -5.19
C TYR A 558 -23.67 -13.21 -4.85
N LEU A 559 -22.72 -12.38 -4.43
CA LEU A 559 -22.97 -10.98 -4.07
C LEU A 559 -23.44 -10.14 -5.27
N ARG A 560 -22.88 -10.39 -6.46
CA ARG A 560 -23.30 -9.68 -7.67
C ARG A 560 -24.73 -9.96 -8.06
N ARG A 561 -25.18 -11.22 -7.91
CA ARG A 561 -26.55 -11.64 -8.24
C ARG A 561 -27.56 -11.33 -7.14
N HIS A 562 -27.07 -11.04 -5.94
CA HIS A 562 -27.93 -10.69 -4.82
C HIS A 562 -28.53 -9.29 -5.03
N ALA A 563 -29.85 -9.22 -5.24
CA ALA A 563 -30.61 -7.99 -5.30
C ALA A 563 -31.36 -7.80 -3.98
N PRO A 564 -31.00 -6.74 -3.20
CA PRO A 564 -31.68 -6.47 -1.94
C PRO A 564 -33.19 -6.26 -2.13
N SER A 565 -34.01 -6.88 -1.27
CA SER A 565 -35.47 -6.79 -1.31
C SER A 565 -36.02 -5.52 -0.68
N VAL A 566 -35.17 -4.71 -0.05
CA VAL A 566 -35.57 -3.47 0.63
C VAL A 566 -36.31 -2.56 -0.35
N ARG A 567 -37.58 -2.37 -0.13
CA ARG A 567 -38.43 -1.53 -0.96
C ARG A 567 -37.98 -0.09 -0.88
N HIS A 568 -37.49 0.44 -1.99
CA HIS A 568 -36.92 1.79 -2.13
C HIS A 568 -37.95 2.92 -2.15
N SER A 569 -39.08 2.78 -1.51
CA SER A 569 -40.13 3.79 -1.47
C SER A 569 -39.71 5.10 -0.80
N GLN A 570 -38.52 5.12 -0.21
CA GLN A 570 -38.03 6.29 0.58
C GLN A 570 -36.70 6.87 0.14
N ILE A 571 -36.02 6.31 -0.87
CA ILE A 571 -34.81 6.92 -1.42
C ILE A 571 -35.22 7.82 -2.58
N SER A 572 -34.81 9.08 -2.53
CA SER A 572 -35.17 10.15 -3.46
C SER A 572 -35.20 9.67 -4.93
N MET A 573 -36.15 10.17 -5.71
CA MET A 573 -36.45 9.81 -7.10
C MET A 573 -35.27 9.88 -8.10
N ARG A 574 -34.02 10.16 -7.67
CA ARG A 574 -32.84 10.24 -8.54
C ARG A 574 -32.18 8.92 -8.87
N SER A 575 -32.45 7.83 -8.12
CA SER A 575 -31.96 6.49 -8.49
C SER A 575 -33.09 5.50 -8.72
N ARG A 576 -33.67 5.54 -9.91
CA ARG A 576 -34.70 4.56 -10.33
C ARG A 576 -34.20 3.12 -10.47
N TYR A 577 -32.89 2.90 -10.43
CA TYR A 577 -32.27 1.58 -10.57
C TYR A 577 -31.27 1.39 -9.45
N TRP A 578 -31.41 0.28 -8.73
CA TRP A 578 -30.40 -0.22 -7.81
C TRP A 578 -29.23 -0.74 -8.66
N PRO A 579 -28.04 -0.14 -8.59
CA PRO A 579 -26.93 -0.66 -9.37
C PRO A 579 -26.50 -1.99 -8.78
N GLN A 580 -26.36 -2.99 -9.63
CA GLN A 580 -25.64 -4.21 -9.33
C GLN A 580 -24.24 -3.85 -8.79
N LEU A 581 -23.73 -4.60 -7.80
CA LEU A 581 -22.38 -4.38 -7.29
C LEU A 581 -21.36 -4.52 -8.42
N GLY A 582 -20.54 -3.50 -8.59
CA GLY A 582 -19.37 -3.56 -9.49
C GLY A 582 -18.31 -4.49 -8.89
N ILE A 583 -17.51 -5.11 -9.73
CA ILE A 583 -16.37 -5.92 -9.31
C ILE A 583 -15.08 -5.19 -9.69
N ALA A 584 -14.21 -4.97 -8.72
CA ALA A 584 -12.79 -4.75 -8.92
C ALA A 584 -12.04 -5.96 -8.38
N TYR A 585 -10.92 -6.33 -8.99
CA TYR A 585 -10.16 -7.48 -8.52
C TYR A 585 -8.66 -7.27 -8.79
N HIS A 586 -7.84 -7.37 -7.75
CA HIS A 586 -6.38 -7.28 -7.89
C HIS A 586 -5.85 -8.53 -8.59
N ALA A 587 -5.20 -8.36 -9.73
CA ALA A 587 -4.59 -9.46 -10.46
C ALA A 587 -3.40 -9.01 -11.29
N GLY A 588 -2.28 -9.74 -11.19
CA GLY A 588 -1.09 -9.54 -11.99
C GLY A 588 -0.16 -8.43 -11.49
N GLU A 589 -0.25 -8.04 -10.24
CA GLU A 589 0.70 -7.12 -9.60
C GLU A 589 1.94 -7.87 -9.11
N ASP A 590 1.75 -8.95 -8.34
CA ASP A 590 2.81 -9.78 -7.79
C ASP A 590 2.72 -11.19 -8.34
N CYS A 591 3.71 -11.58 -9.16
CA CYS A 591 3.73 -12.87 -9.82
C CYS A 591 5.15 -13.46 -9.90
N LEU A 592 5.23 -14.78 -9.87
CA LEU A 592 6.51 -15.51 -10.00
C LEU A 592 6.99 -15.59 -11.46
N ASP A 593 6.03 -15.54 -12.38
CA ASP A 593 6.25 -15.52 -13.84
C ASP A 593 5.19 -14.62 -14.49
N LEU A 594 5.52 -13.97 -15.61
CA LEU A 594 4.52 -13.16 -16.34
C LEU A 594 3.35 -14.01 -16.85
N ALA A 595 3.58 -15.27 -17.25
CA ALA A 595 2.50 -16.17 -17.59
C ALA A 595 1.54 -16.40 -16.43
N ASP A 596 2.07 -16.51 -15.21
CA ASP A 596 1.28 -16.66 -13.99
C ASP A 596 0.38 -15.45 -13.71
N GLY A 597 0.96 -14.24 -13.85
CA GLY A 597 0.20 -12.99 -13.72
C GLY A 597 -0.88 -12.83 -14.80
N LEU A 598 -0.58 -13.15 -16.05
CA LEU A 598 -1.55 -13.13 -17.14
C LEU A 598 -2.67 -14.15 -16.93
N ARG A 599 -2.34 -15.38 -16.50
CA ARG A 599 -3.32 -16.39 -16.15
C ARG A 599 -4.22 -15.93 -15.00
N ALA A 600 -3.67 -15.24 -13.98
CA ALA A 600 -4.47 -14.69 -12.88
C ALA A 600 -5.48 -13.64 -13.38
N ILE A 601 -5.09 -12.80 -14.33
CA ILE A 601 -5.98 -11.83 -14.97
C ILE A 601 -7.09 -12.57 -15.76
N ASP A 602 -6.75 -13.58 -16.56
CA ASP A 602 -7.74 -14.37 -17.32
C ASP A 602 -8.70 -15.13 -16.38
N GLU A 603 -8.19 -15.75 -15.32
CA GLU A 603 -8.97 -16.38 -14.27
C GLU A 603 -9.94 -15.42 -13.59
N SER A 604 -9.51 -14.19 -13.29
CA SER A 604 -10.39 -13.19 -12.70
C SER A 604 -11.54 -12.84 -13.65
N ILE A 605 -11.26 -12.67 -14.93
CA ILE A 605 -12.27 -12.38 -15.95
C ILE A 605 -13.25 -13.55 -16.09
N GLN A 606 -12.75 -14.78 -16.12
CA GLN A 606 -13.56 -15.98 -16.37
C GLN A 606 -14.32 -16.41 -15.12
N PHE A 607 -13.64 -16.56 -13.97
CA PHE A 607 -14.23 -17.16 -12.78
C PHE A 607 -15.14 -16.21 -12.01
N LEU A 608 -14.82 -14.91 -11.98
CA LEU A 608 -15.63 -13.89 -11.32
C LEU A 608 -16.71 -13.33 -12.27
N HIS A 609 -16.72 -13.73 -13.52
CA HIS A 609 -17.61 -13.22 -14.57
C HIS A 609 -17.49 -11.70 -14.73
N LEU A 610 -16.26 -11.18 -14.91
CA LEU A 610 -16.07 -9.75 -15.13
C LEU A 610 -16.70 -9.29 -16.44
N GLU A 611 -17.43 -8.19 -16.38
CA GLU A 611 -18.20 -7.63 -17.48
C GLU A 611 -17.87 -6.14 -17.67
N ARG A 612 -18.55 -5.53 -18.62
CA ARG A 612 -18.41 -4.12 -18.92
C ARG A 612 -18.66 -3.24 -17.69
N GLY A 613 -17.67 -2.42 -17.36
CA GLY A 613 -17.70 -1.54 -16.18
C GLY A 613 -16.98 -2.09 -14.95
N ASP A 614 -16.64 -3.40 -14.95
CA ASP A 614 -15.77 -3.98 -13.93
C ASP A 614 -14.31 -3.59 -14.18
N ARG A 615 -13.46 -3.83 -13.18
CA ARG A 615 -12.07 -3.37 -13.20
C ARG A 615 -11.12 -4.45 -12.71
N ILE A 616 -9.89 -4.40 -13.23
CA ILE A 616 -8.76 -5.20 -12.75
C ILE A 616 -7.78 -4.25 -12.07
N GLY A 617 -7.49 -4.50 -10.81
CA GLY A 617 -6.50 -3.75 -10.05
C GLY A 617 -5.10 -4.09 -10.52
N HIS A 618 -4.27 -3.07 -10.70
CA HIS A 618 -2.86 -3.10 -11.09
C HIS A 618 -2.56 -3.68 -12.47
N ALA A 619 -2.86 -4.94 -12.71
CA ALA A 619 -2.63 -5.66 -13.97
C ALA A 619 -1.19 -5.48 -14.54
N VAL A 620 -0.17 -5.37 -13.68
CA VAL A 620 1.21 -5.04 -14.09
C VAL A 620 1.75 -6.06 -15.09
N ALA A 621 1.49 -7.35 -14.86
CA ALA A 621 1.92 -8.43 -15.76
C ALA A 621 1.41 -8.26 -17.20
N LEU A 622 0.27 -7.60 -17.40
CA LEU A 622 -0.35 -7.34 -18.70
C LEU A 622 0.47 -6.37 -19.56
N GLY A 623 1.15 -5.41 -18.94
CA GLY A 623 1.88 -4.36 -19.67
C GLY A 623 3.38 -4.33 -19.42
N LEU A 624 3.91 -5.15 -18.52
CA LEU A 624 5.34 -5.19 -18.22
C LEU A 624 6.12 -5.79 -19.39
N ALA A 625 7.22 -5.13 -19.79
CA ALA A 625 8.06 -5.61 -20.88
C ALA A 625 8.71 -6.96 -20.51
N PRO A 626 8.46 -8.07 -21.26
CA PRO A 626 9.00 -9.39 -20.90
C PRO A 626 10.52 -9.42 -20.85
N GLN A 627 11.20 -8.71 -21.77
CA GLN A 627 12.65 -8.64 -21.77
C GLN A 627 13.20 -8.03 -20.48
N LEU A 628 12.61 -6.92 -19.99
CA LEU A 628 13.03 -6.27 -18.76
C LEU A 628 12.85 -7.23 -17.55
N TYR A 629 11.67 -7.84 -17.45
CA TYR A 629 11.34 -8.75 -16.35
C TYR A 629 12.28 -9.97 -16.29
N TYR A 630 12.43 -10.67 -17.43
CA TYR A 630 13.24 -11.89 -17.46
C TYR A 630 14.75 -11.61 -17.41
N THR A 631 15.22 -10.44 -17.86
CA THR A 631 16.61 -10.02 -17.62
C THR A 631 16.88 -9.84 -16.13
N ALA A 632 15.96 -9.20 -15.40
CA ALA A 632 16.07 -9.08 -13.93
C ALA A 632 16.05 -10.44 -13.23
N LYS A 633 15.28 -11.41 -13.74
CA LYS A 633 15.20 -12.80 -13.25
C LYS A 633 16.33 -13.70 -13.78
N LYS A 634 17.33 -13.18 -14.51
CA LYS A 634 18.44 -13.96 -15.10
C LYS A 634 17.99 -15.08 -16.05
N ALA A 635 16.89 -14.88 -16.76
CA ALA A 635 16.26 -15.82 -17.68
C ALA A 635 15.88 -17.17 -17.08
N GLU A 636 15.58 -17.21 -15.79
CA GLU A 636 15.09 -18.39 -15.10
C GLU A 636 14.05 -18.00 -14.04
N VAL A 637 12.99 -18.79 -13.92
CA VAL A 637 11.96 -18.62 -12.88
C VAL A 637 11.81 -19.93 -12.09
N PHE A 638 11.37 -19.80 -10.83
CA PHE A 638 11.15 -20.91 -9.92
C PHE A 638 9.69 -20.91 -9.47
N LEU A 639 8.96 -21.96 -9.80
CA LEU A 639 7.52 -22.08 -9.60
C LEU A 639 7.16 -23.38 -8.90
N PRO A 640 6.08 -23.42 -8.08
CA PRO A 640 5.46 -24.69 -7.74
C PRO A 640 5.09 -25.47 -9.01
N ALA A 641 5.26 -26.79 -8.97
CA ALA A 641 4.98 -27.67 -10.11
C ALA A 641 3.54 -27.51 -10.62
N GLN A 642 2.58 -27.30 -9.70
CA GLN A 642 1.19 -27.03 -10.03
C GLN A 642 1.03 -25.74 -10.83
N ASP A 643 1.63 -24.65 -10.38
CA ASP A 643 1.53 -23.36 -11.07
C ASP A 643 2.25 -23.40 -12.44
N LEU A 644 3.38 -24.07 -12.50
CA LEU A 644 4.07 -24.28 -13.77
C LEU A 644 3.21 -25.08 -14.76
N LEU A 645 2.62 -26.21 -14.34
CA LEU A 645 1.69 -26.99 -15.17
C LEU A 645 0.54 -26.12 -15.68
N ASP A 646 -0.09 -25.38 -14.79
CA ASP A 646 -1.21 -24.50 -15.13
C ASP A 646 -0.80 -23.41 -16.14
N ASN A 647 0.36 -22.78 -15.96
CA ASN A 647 0.88 -21.76 -16.88
C ASN A 647 1.15 -22.35 -18.28
N LEU A 648 1.79 -23.53 -18.35
CA LEU A 648 2.08 -24.18 -19.62
C LEU A 648 0.81 -24.59 -20.37
N VAL A 649 -0.15 -25.17 -19.67
CA VAL A 649 -1.44 -25.58 -20.22
C VAL A 649 -2.23 -24.36 -20.68
N TRP A 650 -2.27 -23.31 -19.87
CA TRP A 650 -2.92 -22.04 -20.22
C TRP A 650 -2.31 -21.44 -21.49
N LEU A 651 -0.99 -21.34 -21.59
CA LEU A 651 -0.30 -20.83 -22.78
C LEU A 651 -0.61 -21.66 -24.03
N LEU A 652 -0.56 -23.00 -23.93
CA LEU A 652 -0.80 -23.91 -25.05
C LEU A 652 -2.21 -23.77 -25.62
N PHE A 653 -3.22 -23.74 -24.77
CA PHE A 653 -4.61 -23.75 -25.24
C PHE A 653 -5.17 -22.34 -25.48
N ARG A 654 -4.80 -21.36 -24.64
CA ARG A 654 -5.23 -19.98 -24.89
C ARG A 654 -4.59 -19.37 -26.14
N SER A 655 -3.34 -19.74 -26.46
CA SER A 655 -2.76 -19.30 -27.73
C SER A 655 -3.55 -19.80 -28.95
N LEU A 656 -4.07 -21.03 -28.90
CA LEU A 656 -4.95 -21.57 -29.94
C LEU A 656 -6.33 -20.88 -29.95
N GLU A 657 -6.99 -20.76 -28.80
CA GLU A 657 -8.33 -20.13 -28.71
C GLU A 657 -8.29 -18.65 -29.08
N TRP A 658 -7.16 -17.97 -28.89
CA TRP A 658 -7.01 -16.56 -29.15
C TRP A 658 -6.31 -16.26 -30.49
N ASP A 659 -5.98 -17.27 -31.28
CA ASP A 659 -5.24 -17.17 -32.52
C ASP A 659 -3.90 -16.43 -32.35
N VAL A 660 -3.13 -16.82 -31.31
CA VAL A 660 -1.78 -16.32 -31.08
C VAL A 660 -0.75 -17.26 -31.63
N GLU A 661 0.06 -16.75 -32.55
CA GLU A 661 1.14 -17.52 -33.17
C GLU A 661 2.17 -17.99 -32.15
N MET A 662 2.43 -19.32 -32.11
CA MET A 662 3.45 -19.97 -31.35
C MET A 662 4.34 -20.82 -32.22
N PRO A 663 5.67 -20.66 -32.22
CA PRO A 663 6.58 -21.52 -32.98
C PRO A 663 6.40 -22.99 -32.59
N GLU A 664 6.33 -23.88 -33.59
CA GLU A 664 6.06 -25.30 -33.35
C GLU A 664 7.12 -25.93 -32.42
N SER A 665 8.37 -25.58 -32.55
CA SER A 665 9.44 -26.04 -31.68
C SER A 665 9.24 -25.65 -30.21
N LEU A 666 8.66 -24.47 -29.95
CA LEU A 666 8.29 -24.03 -28.59
C LEU A 666 7.06 -24.82 -28.11
N ARG A 667 6.02 -24.95 -28.97
CA ARG A 667 4.80 -25.70 -28.66
C ARG A 667 5.10 -27.12 -28.20
N LEU A 668 5.94 -27.85 -28.94
CA LEU A 668 6.34 -29.20 -28.60
C LEU A 668 7.08 -29.28 -27.25
N LYS A 669 7.98 -28.32 -26.98
CA LYS A 669 8.69 -28.23 -25.69
C LYS A 669 7.76 -27.99 -24.51
N LEU A 670 6.82 -27.03 -24.63
CA LEU A 670 5.86 -26.71 -23.59
C LEU A 670 4.91 -27.89 -23.34
N LEU A 671 4.43 -28.55 -24.43
CA LEU A 671 3.55 -29.70 -24.34
C LEU A 671 4.24 -30.91 -23.67
N ASP A 672 5.48 -31.20 -24.04
CA ASP A 672 6.25 -32.26 -23.41
C ASP A 672 6.47 -32.01 -21.90
N ARG A 673 6.83 -30.77 -21.54
CA ARG A 673 6.96 -30.40 -20.11
C ARG A 673 5.64 -30.50 -19.36
N ALA A 674 4.54 -30.02 -19.96
CA ALA A 674 3.21 -30.10 -19.36
C ALA A 674 2.78 -31.57 -19.15
N ARG A 675 3.01 -32.45 -20.12
CA ARG A 675 2.72 -33.89 -19.98
C ARG A 675 3.50 -34.55 -18.86
N ARG A 676 4.79 -34.24 -18.74
CA ARG A 676 5.61 -34.75 -17.62
C ARG A 676 5.08 -34.29 -16.27
N LEU A 677 4.83 -32.99 -16.09
CA LEU A 677 4.29 -32.45 -14.85
C LEU A 677 2.90 -33.05 -14.52
N LEU A 678 2.04 -33.19 -15.54
CA LEU A 678 0.72 -33.80 -15.34
C LEU A 678 0.83 -35.25 -14.83
N GLN A 679 1.75 -36.03 -15.41
CA GLN A 679 2.01 -37.40 -14.95
C GLN A 679 2.63 -37.44 -13.55
N GLU A 680 3.57 -36.57 -13.26
CA GLU A 680 4.25 -36.49 -11.94
C GLU A 680 3.25 -36.10 -10.82
N ILE A 681 2.34 -35.14 -11.09
CA ILE A 681 1.43 -34.63 -10.07
C ILE A 681 0.19 -35.54 -9.91
N TYR A 682 -0.42 -35.94 -11.03
CA TYR A 682 -1.75 -36.58 -11.02
C TYR A 682 -1.72 -38.07 -11.36
N GLY A 683 -0.68 -38.56 -12.05
CA GLY A 683 -0.67 -39.90 -12.70
C GLY A 683 -1.00 -41.05 -11.76
N SER A 684 -0.29 -41.18 -10.66
CA SER A 684 -0.48 -42.22 -9.66
C SER A 684 -1.88 -42.21 -9.02
N ARG A 685 -2.43 -41.03 -8.79
CA ARG A 685 -3.75 -40.89 -8.14
C ARG A 685 -4.88 -41.15 -9.12
N MET A 686 -4.77 -40.68 -10.36
CA MET A 686 -5.73 -40.98 -11.43
C MET A 686 -5.85 -42.49 -11.68
N GLU A 687 -4.74 -43.22 -11.61
CA GLU A 687 -4.72 -44.70 -11.71
C GLU A 687 -5.33 -45.38 -10.47
N ALA A 688 -4.89 -45.00 -9.27
CA ALA A 688 -5.36 -45.57 -8.02
C ALA A 688 -6.88 -45.45 -7.83
N LEU A 689 -7.46 -44.33 -8.25
CA LEU A 689 -8.91 -44.06 -8.14
C LEU A 689 -9.68 -44.49 -9.41
N ARG A 690 -9.03 -45.13 -10.38
CA ARG A 690 -9.63 -45.59 -11.66
C ARG A 690 -10.44 -44.49 -12.39
N LEU A 691 -9.93 -43.28 -12.34
CA LEU A 691 -10.58 -42.10 -12.94
C LEU A 691 -10.31 -42.00 -14.46
N ARG A 692 -9.58 -42.93 -14.99
CA ARG A 692 -9.11 -42.97 -16.35
C ARG A 692 -9.83 -44.06 -17.13
N GLU A 693 -10.30 -43.76 -18.29
CA GLU A 693 -10.83 -44.73 -19.26
C GLU A 693 -9.67 -45.21 -20.14
N ASN A 694 -9.22 -46.45 -19.97
CA ASN A 694 -8.16 -47.12 -20.76
C ASN A 694 -6.73 -46.59 -20.58
N ALA A 695 -5.73 -47.39 -20.94
CA ALA A 695 -4.30 -47.14 -20.77
C ALA A 695 -3.68 -46.00 -21.65
N LYS A 696 -4.47 -44.98 -22.03
CA LYS A 696 -3.97 -43.83 -22.77
C LYS A 696 -3.22 -42.84 -21.86
N PRO A 697 -2.22 -42.09 -22.35
CA PRO A 697 -1.59 -40.99 -21.60
C PRO A 697 -2.60 -40.00 -21.06
N LEU A 698 -2.34 -39.39 -19.90
CA LEU A 698 -3.21 -38.35 -19.35
C LEU A 698 -3.40 -37.21 -20.36
N GLY A 699 -4.63 -36.84 -20.61
CA GLY A 699 -4.98 -35.81 -21.60
C GLY A 699 -4.77 -34.40 -21.05
N VAL A 700 -3.78 -33.65 -21.54
CA VAL A 700 -3.56 -32.25 -21.19
C VAL A 700 -4.78 -31.40 -21.55
N GLU A 701 -5.53 -31.80 -22.58
CA GLU A 701 -6.77 -31.17 -23.00
C GLU A 701 -7.87 -31.25 -21.95
N TRP A 702 -8.09 -32.44 -21.36
CA TRP A 702 -9.06 -32.60 -20.27
C TRP A 702 -8.66 -31.87 -19.01
N TYR A 703 -7.36 -31.80 -18.75
CA TYR A 703 -6.84 -30.98 -17.69
C TYR A 703 -7.13 -29.49 -17.92
N TYR A 704 -6.96 -29.00 -19.15
CA TYR A 704 -7.33 -27.63 -19.50
C TYR A 704 -8.83 -27.35 -19.30
N GLN A 705 -9.71 -28.27 -19.72
CA GLN A 705 -11.14 -28.13 -19.48
C GLN A 705 -11.48 -28.14 -17.98
N SER A 706 -10.78 -28.94 -17.18
CA SER A 706 -10.93 -28.94 -15.74
C SER A 706 -10.48 -27.62 -15.12
N TRP A 707 -9.36 -27.03 -15.59
CA TRP A 707 -8.91 -25.72 -15.16
C TRP A 707 -9.97 -24.63 -15.41
N LYS A 708 -10.65 -24.64 -16.53
CA LYS A 708 -11.74 -23.69 -16.81
C LYS A 708 -12.89 -23.72 -15.81
N LEU A 709 -13.08 -24.85 -15.12
CA LEU A 709 -14.16 -25.07 -14.14
C LEU A 709 -13.71 -24.86 -12.69
N ARG A 710 -12.46 -24.47 -12.43
CA ARG A 710 -11.99 -24.22 -11.06
C ARG A 710 -12.71 -23.09 -10.34
N GLY A 711 -13.37 -22.20 -11.07
CA GLY A 711 -14.26 -21.20 -10.50
C GLY A 711 -15.53 -21.75 -9.87
N ASP A 712 -15.89 -23.01 -10.11
CA ASP A 712 -17.03 -23.67 -9.45
C ASP A 712 -16.74 -23.85 -7.95
N ASP A 713 -17.79 -23.99 -7.14
CA ASP A 713 -17.63 -24.30 -5.74
C ASP A 713 -17.04 -25.72 -5.56
N PRO A 714 -15.93 -25.89 -4.81
CA PRO A 714 -15.30 -27.19 -4.64
C PRO A 714 -16.24 -28.28 -4.07
N SER A 715 -17.19 -27.89 -3.23
CA SER A 715 -18.14 -28.83 -2.63
C SER A 715 -19.02 -29.58 -3.66
N LEU A 716 -19.10 -29.03 -4.87
CA LEU A 716 -19.77 -29.70 -5.99
C LEU A 716 -19.07 -31.02 -6.35
N TYR A 717 -17.72 -31.06 -6.21
CA TYR A 717 -16.90 -32.19 -6.62
C TYR A 717 -16.46 -33.09 -5.44
N GLU A 718 -16.88 -32.80 -4.21
CA GLU A 718 -16.45 -33.55 -3.01
C GLU A 718 -16.74 -35.06 -3.14
N ASP A 719 -17.92 -35.42 -3.66
CA ASP A 719 -18.39 -36.82 -3.85
C ASP A 719 -18.19 -37.33 -5.28
N ALA A 720 -17.70 -36.50 -6.17
CA ALA A 720 -17.70 -36.74 -7.62
C ALA A 720 -16.93 -38.01 -8.07
N VAL A 721 -16.05 -38.52 -7.23
CA VAL A 721 -15.20 -39.69 -7.46
C VAL A 721 -15.74 -40.93 -6.73
N VAL A 722 -16.33 -40.71 -5.56
CA VAL A 722 -16.82 -41.80 -4.66
C VAL A 722 -18.22 -42.24 -5.03
N ASP A 723 -19.11 -41.29 -5.32
CA ASP A 723 -20.51 -41.54 -5.68
C ASP A 723 -20.94 -40.69 -6.89
N CYS A 724 -20.75 -41.27 -8.08
CA CYS A 724 -21.13 -40.59 -9.31
C CYS A 724 -22.66 -40.30 -9.40
N SER A 725 -23.47 -41.11 -8.79
CA SER A 725 -24.95 -40.92 -8.83
C SER A 725 -25.38 -39.77 -7.96
N ALA A 726 -24.74 -39.58 -6.80
CA ALA A 726 -24.96 -38.41 -5.96
C ALA A 726 -24.52 -37.12 -6.65
N PHE A 727 -23.37 -37.14 -7.39
CA PHE A 727 -22.91 -35.99 -8.18
C PHE A 727 -23.93 -35.65 -9.30
N GLU A 728 -24.42 -36.65 -10.04
CA GLU A 728 -25.38 -36.47 -11.11
C GLU A 728 -26.72 -35.87 -10.58
N GLN A 729 -27.21 -36.39 -9.47
CA GLN A 729 -28.40 -35.84 -8.82
C GLN A 729 -28.21 -34.39 -8.36
N LYS A 730 -27.06 -34.09 -7.78
CA LYS A 730 -26.69 -32.74 -7.34
C LYS A 730 -26.63 -31.77 -8.52
N LEU A 731 -26.00 -32.18 -9.63
CA LEU A 731 -25.90 -31.40 -10.84
C LEU A 731 -27.28 -31.12 -11.47
N VAL A 732 -28.13 -32.17 -11.58
CA VAL A 732 -29.51 -32.05 -12.11
C VAL A 732 -30.37 -31.15 -11.23
N GLN A 733 -30.27 -31.23 -9.90
CA GLN A 733 -30.96 -30.30 -9.00
C GLN A 733 -30.56 -28.85 -9.23
N ILE A 734 -29.27 -28.58 -9.40
CA ILE A 734 -28.73 -27.24 -9.63
C ILE A 734 -29.20 -26.69 -10.99
N SER A 735 -29.15 -27.49 -12.06
CA SER A 735 -29.59 -27.08 -13.39
C SER A 735 -31.14 -27.01 -13.53
N GLY A 736 -31.86 -27.86 -12.81
CA GLY A 736 -33.31 -27.84 -12.79
C GLY A 736 -33.92 -26.62 -12.09
N SER A 737 -33.29 -26.08 -11.07
CA SER A 737 -33.76 -24.90 -10.34
C SER A 737 -33.72 -23.61 -11.16
N LYS A 738 -32.93 -23.53 -12.21
CA LYS A 738 -32.87 -22.39 -13.15
C LYS A 738 -34.14 -22.19 -13.99
N GLN A 739 -35.00 -23.19 -14.12
CA GLN A 739 -36.27 -23.07 -14.88
C GLN A 739 -37.36 -22.33 -14.10
N THR A 740 -37.27 -22.27 -12.79
CA THR A 740 -38.23 -21.56 -11.94
C THR A 740 -37.71 -20.16 -11.62
N LYS A 741 -38.16 -19.19 -12.41
CA LYS A 741 -38.17 -17.72 -12.16
C LYS A 741 -36.95 -17.19 -11.36
N VAL A 742 -36.33 -16.16 -11.84
CA VAL A 742 -35.58 -15.21 -11.03
C VAL A 742 -36.34 -14.95 -9.74
N ALA A 743 -36.24 -15.88 -8.79
CA ALA A 743 -36.88 -15.77 -7.51
C ALA A 743 -36.18 -14.65 -6.75
N GLN A 744 -36.95 -13.62 -6.42
CA GLN A 744 -36.57 -12.65 -5.43
C GLN A 744 -36.11 -13.40 -4.18
N TYR A 745 -34.78 -13.43 -3.96
CA TYR A 745 -34.22 -14.09 -2.78
C TYR A 745 -34.65 -13.29 -1.55
N THR A 746 -35.51 -13.85 -0.75
CA THR A 746 -35.87 -13.35 0.57
C THR A 746 -34.76 -13.70 1.57
N CYS A 747 -34.65 -12.95 2.66
CA CYS A 747 -33.67 -13.16 3.73
C CYS A 747 -33.62 -14.62 4.26
N ALA A 748 -34.71 -15.34 4.21
CA ALA A 748 -34.82 -16.77 4.60
C ALA A 748 -34.10 -17.74 3.66
N LYS A 749 -33.81 -17.34 2.40
CA LYS A 749 -33.03 -18.14 1.43
C LYS A 749 -31.54 -17.88 1.45
N ILE A 750 -31.11 -16.77 2.04
CA ILE A 750 -29.68 -16.43 2.18
C ILE A 750 -28.94 -17.41 3.09
N ASP A 751 -29.65 -17.95 4.10
CA ASP A 751 -29.11 -18.95 5.04
C ASP A 751 -29.07 -20.38 4.48
N SER A 752 -29.64 -20.63 3.31
CA SER A 752 -29.59 -21.96 2.71
C SER A 752 -28.27 -22.14 1.93
N SER A 753 -27.54 -23.20 2.23
CA SER A 753 -26.36 -23.64 1.48
C SER A 753 -26.64 -23.87 -0.02
N TYR A 754 -27.86 -24.11 -0.39
CA TYR A 754 -28.32 -24.30 -1.77
C TYR A 754 -28.22 -23.04 -2.62
N GLY A 755 -28.59 -21.86 -2.13
CA GLY A 755 -28.48 -20.61 -2.89
C GLY A 755 -27.03 -20.22 -3.24
N TRP A 756 -26.05 -20.72 -2.47
CA TRP A 756 -24.65 -20.52 -2.70
C TRP A 756 -24.10 -21.29 -3.91
N ILE A 757 -24.54 -22.53 -4.09
CA ILE A 757 -24.09 -23.44 -5.16
C ILE A 757 -24.95 -23.30 -6.43
N GLU A 758 -26.25 -23.11 -6.30
CA GLU A 758 -27.22 -23.06 -7.41
C GLU A 758 -26.93 -21.98 -8.48
N GLN A 759 -26.08 -21.03 -8.18
CA GLN A 759 -25.81 -19.93 -9.08
C GLN A 759 -24.66 -20.20 -10.07
N GLU A 760 -24.00 -21.37 -9.98
CA GLU A 760 -22.72 -21.57 -10.61
C GLU A 760 -22.72 -22.41 -11.87
N VAL A 761 -23.73 -23.31 -12.02
CA VAL A 761 -23.73 -24.26 -13.14
C VAL A 761 -24.42 -23.66 -14.34
N ASP A 762 -23.65 -23.38 -15.36
CA ASP A 762 -24.15 -23.03 -16.69
C ASP A 762 -24.59 -24.30 -17.45
N ARG A 763 -25.77 -24.28 -18.11
CA ARG A 763 -26.28 -25.41 -18.86
C ARG A 763 -25.35 -25.91 -19.97
N ASP A 764 -24.68 -24.96 -20.65
CA ASP A 764 -23.81 -25.30 -21.80
C ASP A 764 -22.54 -26.05 -21.36
N SER A 765 -22.23 -26.03 -20.06
CA SER A 765 -21.07 -26.72 -19.50
C SER A 765 -21.43 -27.98 -18.69
N GLU A 766 -22.72 -28.30 -18.60
CA GLU A 766 -23.23 -29.49 -17.83
C GLU A 766 -22.67 -30.79 -18.39
N GLU A 767 -22.73 -30.99 -19.70
CA GLU A 767 -22.24 -32.21 -20.37
C GLU A 767 -20.73 -32.41 -20.16
N ILE A 768 -19.97 -31.28 -20.15
CA ILE A 768 -18.53 -31.30 -19.89
C ILE A 768 -18.23 -31.73 -18.46
N ARG A 769 -19.00 -31.23 -17.49
CA ARG A 769 -18.88 -31.61 -16.06
C ARG A 769 -19.16 -33.08 -15.78
N MET A 770 -20.00 -33.72 -16.59
CA MET A 770 -20.32 -35.13 -16.44
C MET A 770 -19.15 -36.09 -16.79
N ARG A 771 -18.10 -35.62 -17.45
CA ARG A 771 -16.97 -36.47 -17.83
C ARG A 771 -16.13 -36.88 -16.62
N ARG A 772 -15.93 -38.18 -16.45
CA ARG A 772 -15.27 -38.78 -15.28
C ARG A 772 -13.83 -38.30 -15.09
N GLU A 773 -13.05 -38.20 -16.14
CA GLU A 773 -11.66 -37.77 -16.10
C GLU A 773 -11.54 -36.31 -15.64
N LEU A 774 -12.41 -35.43 -16.14
CA LEU A 774 -12.45 -34.03 -15.78
C LEU A 774 -12.83 -33.84 -14.31
N ARG A 775 -13.86 -34.52 -13.83
CA ARG A 775 -14.25 -34.50 -12.41
C ARG A 775 -13.13 -35.02 -11.51
N GLY A 776 -12.41 -36.03 -12.02
CA GLY A 776 -11.23 -36.56 -11.34
C GLY A 776 -10.15 -35.55 -11.11
N TYR A 777 -9.81 -34.73 -12.12
CA TYR A 777 -8.83 -33.66 -11.96
C TYR A 777 -9.31 -32.60 -10.94
N LEU A 778 -10.57 -32.17 -10.97
CA LEU A 778 -11.12 -31.21 -10.02
C LEU A 778 -11.13 -31.76 -8.58
N TYR A 779 -11.59 -32.99 -8.40
CA TYR A 779 -11.52 -33.65 -7.08
C TYR A 779 -10.08 -33.74 -6.57
N LEU A 780 -9.16 -34.26 -7.36
CA LEU A 780 -7.77 -34.41 -6.98
C LEU A 780 -7.08 -33.07 -6.66
N TYR A 781 -7.37 -32.05 -7.46
CA TYR A 781 -6.85 -30.69 -7.24
C TYR A 781 -7.27 -30.12 -5.89
N HIS A 782 -8.54 -30.29 -5.53
CA HIS A 782 -9.10 -29.70 -4.31
C HIS A 782 -8.89 -30.54 -3.06
N TYR A 783 -8.94 -31.88 -3.17
CA TYR A 783 -9.10 -32.75 -2.01
C TYR A 783 -7.98 -33.80 -1.82
N ASP A 784 -7.08 -34.00 -2.79
CA ASP A 784 -6.06 -35.04 -2.65
C ASP A 784 -4.73 -34.44 -2.12
N GLU A 785 -4.32 -34.90 -0.94
CA GLU A 785 -3.11 -34.42 -0.28
C GLU A 785 -1.82 -34.79 -1.06
N ALA A 786 -1.78 -35.98 -1.68
CA ALA A 786 -0.60 -36.42 -2.44
C ALA A 786 -0.40 -35.53 -3.69
N VAL A 787 -1.49 -35.18 -4.38
CA VAL A 787 -1.49 -34.24 -5.51
C VAL A 787 -1.05 -32.85 -5.04
N ARG A 788 -1.53 -32.36 -3.91
CA ARG A 788 -1.08 -31.09 -3.33
C ARG A 788 0.42 -31.09 -3.05
N ARG A 789 0.94 -32.12 -2.36
CA ARG A 789 2.38 -32.24 -2.04
C ARG A 789 3.25 -32.30 -3.30
N ALA A 790 2.84 -33.05 -4.32
CA ALA A 790 3.53 -33.10 -5.60
C ALA A 790 3.50 -31.75 -6.31
N GLY A 791 2.35 -31.07 -6.29
CA GLY A 791 2.17 -29.73 -6.88
C GLY A 791 2.96 -28.62 -6.20
N GLU A 792 3.28 -28.75 -4.91
CA GLU A 792 4.08 -27.77 -4.15
C GLU A 792 5.58 -27.87 -4.40
N GLN A 793 6.08 -28.91 -5.11
CA GLN A 793 7.49 -29.07 -5.41
C GLN A 793 7.97 -27.95 -6.33
N ILE A 794 9.02 -27.23 -5.93
CA ILE A 794 9.55 -26.11 -6.72
C ILE A 794 10.30 -26.65 -7.95
N GLN A 795 9.95 -26.11 -9.10
CA GLN A 795 10.51 -26.45 -10.41
C GLN A 795 11.21 -25.24 -11.02
N PRO A 796 12.47 -25.37 -11.46
CA PRO A 796 13.13 -24.38 -12.28
C PRO A 796 12.54 -24.41 -13.71
N PHE A 797 12.38 -23.23 -14.31
CA PHE A 797 11.94 -23.13 -15.69
C PHE A 797 12.79 -22.09 -16.44
N PRO A 798 13.60 -22.51 -17.42
CA PRO A 798 14.43 -21.63 -18.21
C PRO A 798 13.62 -20.85 -19.24
N ILE A 799 13.89 -19.58 -19.36
CA ILE A 799 13.18 -18.64 -20.24
C ILE A 799 13.96 -18.43 -21.51
N THR A 800 13.37 -18.82 -22.65
CA THR A 800 13.95 -18.59 -23.98
C THR A 800 13.41 -17.31 -24.62
N SER A 801 14.11 -16.79 -25.63
CA SER A 801 13.62 -15.63 -26.39
C SER A 801 12.27 -15.90 -27.07
N ALA A 802 12.04 -17.15 -27.55
CA ALA A 802 10.76 -17.56 -28.11
C ALA A 802 9.62 -17.52 -27.06
N TYR A 803 9.91 -17.90 -25.83
CA TYR A 803 8.95 -17.79 -24.73
C TYR A 803 8.63 -16.32 -24.40
N GLN A 804 9.64 -15.45 -24.31
CA GLN A 804 9.45 -14.01 -24.10
C GLN A 804 8.57 -13.39 -25.20
N MET A 805 8.79 -13.77 -26.46
CA MET A 805 7.99 -13.30 -27.58
C MET A 805 6.54 -13.79 -27.51
N LEU A 806 6.34 -15.05 -27.10
CA LEU A 806 4.99 -15.60 -26.88
C LEU A 806 4.27 -14.79 -25.78
N ILE A 807 4.93 -14.52 -24.65
CA ILE A 807 4.34 -13.71 -23.58
C ILE A 807 3.94 -12.33 -24.10
N LYS A 808 4.81 -11.65 -24.89
CA LYS A 808 4.48 -10.34 -25.49
C LYS A 808 3.21 -10.42 -26.36
N ARG A 809 3.07 -11.44 -27.19
CA ARG A 809 1.89 -11.67 -28.03
C ARG A 809 0.64 -11.96 -27.19
N MET A 810 0.78 -12.78 -26.14
CA MET A 810 -0.33 -13.07 -25.20
C MET A 810 -0.80 -11.82 -24.45
N GLN A 811 0.12 -10.95 -24.01
CA GLN A 811 -0.20 -9.64 -23.42
C GLN A 811 -1.03 -8.81 -24.41
N GLN A 812 -0.57 -8.68 -25.65
CA GLN A 812 -1.26 -7.91 -26.67
C GLN A 812 -2.69 -8.42 -26.89
N ARG A 813 -2.83 -9.72 -27.07
CA ARG A 813 -4.15 -10.33 -27.32
C ARG A 813 -5.09 -10.22 -26.13
N MET A 814 -4.56 -10.33 -24.92
CA MET A 814 -5.35 -10.13 -23.70
C MET A 814 -5.83 -8.69 -23.56
N MET A 815 -5.00 -7.69 -23.86
CA MET A 815 -5.43 -6.28 -23.86
C MET A 815 -6.59 -6.04 -24.82
N GLU A 816 -6.55 -6.62 -26.03
CA GLU A 816 -7.65 -6.54 -27.01
C GLU A 816 -8.96 -7.15 -26.47
N LYS A 817 -8.86 -8.31 -25.78
CA LYS A 817 -10.03 -8.97 -25.17
C LYS A 817 -10.61 -8.16 -23.99
N ILE A 818 -9.76 -7.59 -23.15
CA ILE A 818 -10.17 -6.73 -22.05
C ILE A 818 -10.88 -5.48 -22.60
N MET A 819 -10.32 -4.88 -23.64
CA MET A 819 -10.92 -3.73 -24.32
C MET A 819 -12.28 -4.08 -24.93
N ALA A 820 -12.38 -5.21 -25.63
CA ALA A 820 -13.64 -5.68 -26.22
C ALA A 820 -14.74 -5.93 -25.18
N LYS A 821 -14.37 -6.45 -24.00
CA LYS A 821 -15.29 -6.63 -22.87
C LYS A 821 -15.64 -5.32 -22.16
N GLY A 822 -14.91 -4.23 -22.42
CA GLY A 822 -15.12 -2.95 -21.74
C GLY A 822 -14.73 -2.93 -20.26
N ILE A 823 -13.83 -3.82 -19.87
CA ILE A 823 -13.23 -3.87 -18.53
C ILE A 823 -12.15 -2.78 -18.43
N ALA A 824 -12.03 -2.11 -17.30
CA ALA A 824 -11.02 -1.09 -17.07
C ALA A 824 -9.85 -1.59 -16.22
N ILE A 825 -8.71 -0.88 -16.26
CA ILE A 825 -7.53 -1.17 -15.44
C ILE A 825 -7.32 -0.03 -14.44
N GLU A 826 -7.07 -0.38 -13.19
CA GLU A 826 -6.70 0.55 -12.14
C GLU A 826 -5.17 0.56 -12.00
N CYS A 827 -4.54 1.65 -12.37
CA CYS A 827 -3.09 1.81 -12.30
C CYS A 827 -2.71 2.56 -11.03
N ASN A 828 -1.79 1.99 -10.25
CA ASN A 828 -1.29 2.53 -8.99
C ASN A 828 0.23 2.71 -9.08
N PRO A 829 0.76 3.75 -9.75
CA PRO A 829 2.18 3.82 -10.11
C PRO A 829 3.14 3.76 -8.92
N SER A 830 2.79 4.36 -7.79
CA SER A 830 3.64 4.37 -6.59
C SER A 830 3.75 3.00 -5.93
N SER A 831 2.63 2.27 -5.82
CA SER A 831 2.59 0.89 -5.35
C SER A 831 3.36 -0.03 -6.30
N ASN A 832 3.03 0.04 -7.57
CA ASN A 832 3.61 -0.85 -8.57
C ASN A 832 5.14 -0.71 -8.67
N GLN A 833 5.70 0.50 -8.46
CA GLN A 833 7.15 0.70 -8.44
C GLN A 833 7.84 -0.03 -7.28
N LEU A 834 7.16 -0.18 -6.15
CA LEU A 834 7.71 -0.78 -4.94
C LEU A 834 7.40 -2.29 -4.81
N ILE A 835 6.44 -2.79 -5.59
CA ILE A 835 6.03 -4.20 -5.58
C ILE A 835 6.55 -4.94 -6.80
N ALA A 836 6.43 -4.37 -7.99
CA ALA A 836 6.76 -5.03 -9.26
C ALA A 836 8.15 -4.67 -9.81
N ILE A 837 8.61 -5.44 -10.79
CA ILE A 837 9.94 -5.31 -11.40
C ILE A 837 9.85 -4.51 -12.71
N TYR A 838 9.87 -3.18 -12.67
CA TYR A 838 9.95 -2.39 -13.91
C TYR A 838 10.88 -1.17 -13.85
N GLY A 839 11.41 -0.82 -12.70
CA GLY A 839 12.38 0.26 -12.54
C GLY A 839 11.73 1.63 -12.32
N ASP A 840 11.87 2.56 -13.24
CA ASP A 840 11.40 3.94 -13.10
C ASP A 840 9.97 4.14 -13.65
N TYR A 841 9.32 5.24 -13.24
CA TYR A 841 7.93 5.58 -13.61
C TYR A 841 7.70 5.68 -15.13
N ASP A 842 8.72 6.04 -15.91
CA ASP A 842 8.68 6.12 -17.39
C ASP A 842 8.46 4.76 -18.06
N LYS A 843 8.68 3.67 -17.33
CA LYS A 843 8.49 2.27 -17.81
C LYS A 843 7.22 1.63 -17.27
N HIS A 844 6.38 2.41 -16.61
CA HIS A 844 5.13 1.89 -16.05
C HIS A 844 4.21 1.33 -17.15
N PRO A 845 3.56 0.17 -16.92
CA PRO A 845 2.65 -0.47 -17.89
C PRO A 845 1.54 0.42 -18.45
N ILE A 846 1.12 1.48 -17.75
CA ILE A 846 0.07 2.40 -18.18
C ILE A 846 0.32 2.97 -19.60
N PHE A 847 1.58 3.22 -19.98
CA PHE A 847 1.93 3.72 -21.31
C PHE A 847 1.65 2.72 -22.43
N ARG A 848 1.57 1.42 -22.10
CA ARG A 848 1.14 0.36 -23.02
C ARG A 848 -0.38 0.14 -22.97
N PHE A 849 -1.02 0.39 -21.84
CA PHE A 849 -2.47 0.25 -21.73
C PHE A 849 -3.22 1.35 -22.48
N ASN A 850 -2.75 2.58 -22.36
CA ASN A 850 -3.32 3.72 -23.06
C ASN A 850 -2.20 4.62 -23.57
N SER A 851 -1.89 4.44 -24.85
CA SER A 851 -0.84 5.18 -25.55
C SER A 851 -1.38 6.31 -26.43
N TYR A 852 -2.66 6.67 -26.27
CA TYR A 852 -3.28 7.71 -27.07
C TYR A 852 -2.53 9.04 -26.94
N GLY A 853 -2.16 9.62 -28.09
CA GLY A 853 -1.43 10.90 -28.15
C GLY A 853 0.04 10.84 -27.74
N LEU A 854 0.60 9.66 -27.41
CA LEU A 854 2.03 9.51 -27.12
C LEU A 854 2.82 9.25 -28.41
N PRO A 855 3.94 9.98 -28.64
CA PRO A 855 4.74 9.84 -29.87
C PRO A 855 5.63 8.58 -29.86
N LEU A 856 5.65 7.81 -28.80
CA LEU A 856 6.69 6.82 -28.50
C LEU A 856 6.42 5.40 -29.01
N LEU A 857 5.26 5.11 -29.59
CA LEU A 857 4.90 3.76 -30.00
C LEU A 857 4.53 3.71 -31.49
N CYS A 858 4.91 2.61 -32.16
CA CYS A 858 4.43 2.30 -33.50
C CYS A 858 2.90 2.22 -33.48
N GLU A 859 2.25 2.59 -34.61
CA GLU A 859 0.78 2.62 -34.69
C GLU A 859 0.15 1.26 -34.35
N ASP A 860 0.77 0.16 -34.74
CA ASP A 860 0.32 -1.20 -34.49
C ASP A 860 0.39 -1.64 -33.04
N GLU A 861 1.12 -0.93 -32.17
CA GLU A 861 1.24 -1.20 -30.75
C GLU A 861 0.34 -0.30 -29.88
N ARG A 862 -0.40 0.62 -30.46
CA ARG A 862 -1.27 1.56 -29.73
C ARG A 862 -2.49 0.85 -29.18
N GLN A 863 -2.69 1.00 -27.87
CA GLN A 863 -3.86 0.50 -27.16
C GLN A 863 -4.65 1.65 -26.55
N GLN A 864 -5.93 1.45 -26.35
CA GLN A 864 -6.86 2.42 -25.75
C GLN A 864 -7.71 1.75 -24.68
N LEU A 865 -7.08 1.03 -23.76
CA LEU A 865 -7.75 0.50 -22.59
C LEU A 865 -8.24 1.68 -21.71
N ARG A 866 -9.34 1.47 -21.05
CA ARG A 866 -9.81 2.39 -20.01
C ARG A 866 -8.91 2.22 -18.80
N VAL A 867 -8.25 3.31 -18.37
CA VAL A 867 -7.34 3.30 -17.23
C VAL A 867 -7.73 4.39 -16.24
N SER A 868 -7.50 4.12 -14.97
CA SER A 868 -7.48 5.14 -13.91
C SER A 868 -6.09 5.18 -13.27
N VAL A 869 -5.70 6.34 -12.73
CA VAL A 869 -4.48 6.52 -11.96
C VAL A 869 -4.89 6.76 -10.52
N ASN A 870 -4.29 6.02 -9.58
CA ASN A 870 -4.73 6.00 -8.19
C ASN A 870 -3.54 5.96 -7.24
N THR A 871 -3.80 6.22 -5.95
CA THR A 871 -2.78 6.29 -4.91
C THR A 871 -2.58 4.99 -4.14
N ASP A 872 -3.57 4.10 -4.11
CA ASP A 872 -3.55 2.85 -3.35
C ASP A 872 -3.44 3.07 -1.83
N ASP A 873 -2.37 2.59 -1.20
CA ASP A 873 -2.05 2.81 0.21
C ASP A 873 -1.22 4.08 0.40
N GLN A 874 -1.86 5.23 0.25
CA GLN A 874 -1.22 6.55 0.29
C GLN A 874 -0.25 6.74 1.47
N GLY A 875 -0.60 6.21 2.63
CA GLY A 875 0.19 6.38 3.83
C GLY A 875 1.43 5.47 3.91
N ILE A 876 1.49 4.35 3.16
CA ILE A 876 2.66 3.46 3.08
C ILE A 876 3.61 3.94 1.98
N PHE A 877 3.05 4.40 0.88
CA PHE A 877 3.82 4.83 -0.28
C PHE A 877 4.17 6.31 -0.26
N ASP A 878 3.73 7.06 0.77
CA ASP A 878 3.96 8.50 0.91
C ASP A 878 3.66 9.26 -0.38
N THR A 879 2.46 9.07 -0.88
CA THR A 879 2.00 9.57 -2.18
C THR A 879 0.69 10.33 -2.08
N SER A 880 0.34 11.04 -3.15
CA SER A 880 -0.97 11.67 -3.38
C SER A 880 -1.20 11.75 -4.89
N LEU A 881 -2.45 11.84 -5.32
CA LEU A 881 -2.75 12.12 -6.73
C LEU A 881 -2.30 13.49 -7.16
#